data_8f2f6da0c442e375b1038ed9d913711e
#
_entry.id   8f2f6da0c442e375b1038ed9d913711e
#
_cell.length_a   1.000
_cell.length_b   1.000
_cell.length_c   1.000
_cell.angle_alpha   90.00
_cell.angle_beta   90.00
_cell.angle_gamma   90.00
#
_symmetry.space_group_name_H-M   'P 1'
#
loop_
_entity.id
_entity.type
_entity.pdbx_description
1 polymer ?
#
loop_
_entity_poly.entity_id
_entity_poly.type
_entity_poly.pdbx_seq_one_letter_code
_entity_poly.pdbx_strand_id
1 'polypeptide(L)'
;MLLSDLCELLPSSDSWYGLVSNNYGMREVVEANANYEIPEVRELQSSDPLTPSLMLITAPAAVGKSTAAEYMSNYLKCPILDLSHLQVGDGTLDGMASRSLGIRKNAQFQEALVESRAALIVDALDEAEVRSGQANFRAFVRGVADTASQVTGDRPSLVILSRAESSRIIQETFDDRKLPFVHFEIRPFGKEQSERYLERKVTDVYQNQGKEPLHLKHVQPYGTARDGLFAVLASAITQNKADFWEEPDVQDFLGYAPVLDVAAEYLAVDNFANLGGSAIGSSDKGFGHWDLVANVINQLLLREQSKFVTQFQEVDEFKRYGTAPLLSILYTPEEQCARLLDYVENMGLDLNLPASLPAGLRECYETAADTQLSNHPFLRGDGWFNVIFRDYVTARAQSSASTSAEAAKRIRSNVLSAEWKHSPMYGFFSYSLGKSVSGDASACHSDDLGALYESFKSACEADDRLVTAIGRAGNRLAASFSIVRGDNPSIGPLHFFTHEGTVSITFPRELSNANIWDIPEVILGGDRPSFKFGPGVYISCGDLMVSASELQAYIGRDVSPVVLHAKSLISESIRIQGDVADVILICEEHLGFPWSKYQRRLNLGGLAADARERRALYLEFRRIVLRFKDAKDREAAVYQPMMDNLVIGSNKRARTVLDYLQDIGCVKLARSMYLLDLASFAELGISRSQLRDLEMTDAAQAISRDILAFAKRAP
;
A
#
# COMPACT_ATOMS: atom_id res chain seq x y z
N MET A 1 18.14 -18.93 -14.05
CA MET A 1 18.18 -19.51 -15.43
C MET A 1 16.93 -19.13 -16.17
N LEU A 2 16.93 -19.17 -17.48
CA LEU A 2 15.73 -18.94 -18.28
C LEU A 2 14.85 -20.20 -18.34
N LEU A 3 13.55 -20.02 -18.58
CA LEU A 3 12.62 -21.14 -18.81
C LEU A 3 13.04 -22.01 -20.00
N SER A 4 13.69 -21.43 -21.03
CA SER A 4 14.27 -22.17 -22.14
C SER A 4 15.33 -23.18 -21.71
N ASP A 5 16.17 -22.81 -20.72
CA ASP A 5 17.23 -23.70 -20.22
C ASP A 5 16.61 -24.90 -19.48
N LEU A 6 15.46 -24.70 -18.81
CA LEU A 6 14.70 -25.80 -18.23
C LEU A 6 14.18 -26.78 -19.26
N CYS A 7 13.75 -26.29 -20.42
CA CYS A 7 13.29 -27.17 -21.49
C CYS A 7 14.39 -28.12 -22.00
N GLU A 8 15.66 -27.73 -21.91
CA GLU A 8 16.79 -28.62 -22.30
C GLU A 8 16.96 -29.81 -21.34
N LEU A 9 16.46 -29.71 -20.11
CA LEU A 9 16.48 -30.80 -19.12
C LEU A 9 15.39 -31.85 -19.36
N LEU A 10 14.45 -31.59 -20.26
CA LEU A 10 13.28 -32.40 -20.51
C LEU A 10 13.40 -33.20 -21.83
N PRO A 11 12.73 -34.33 -21.97
CA PRO A 11 12.72 -35.06 -23.24
C PRO A 11 11.92 -34.30 -24.30
N SER A 12 12.47 -34.22 -25.51
CA SER A 12 11.81 -33.65 -26.68
C SER A 12 11.72 -34.68 -27.78
N SER A 13 10.56 -34.80 -28.42
CA SER A 13 10.35 -35.76 -29.53
C SER A 13 9.18 -35.36 -30.40
N ASP A 14 9.44 -35.20 -31.71
CA ASP A 14 8.42 -34.95 -32.73
C ASP A 14 7.40 -36.11 -32.87
N SER A 15 7.72 -37.30 -32.35
CA SER A 15 6.90 -38.50 -32.48
C SER A 15 5.52 -38.39 -31.81
N TRP A 16 5.37 -37.46 -30.84
CA TRP A 16 4.15 -37.30 -30.06
C TRP A 16 3.37 -36.03 -30.39
N TYR A 17 3.82 -35.31 -31.41
CA TYR A 17 3.17 -34.10 -31.92
C TYR A 17 2.24 -34.42 -33.10
N GLY A 18 1.06 -33.83 -33.15
CA GLY A 18 0.04 -34.09 -34.15
C GLY A 18 -0.80 -35.36 -33.88
N LEU A 19 -0.72 -35.93 -32.69
CA LEU A 19 -1.42 -37.16 -32.34
C LEU A 19 -2.71 -36.97 -31.56
N VAL A 20 -2.96 -35.81 -31.01
CA VAL A 20 -4.20 -35.50 -30.31
C VAL A 20 -5.35 -35.46 -31.31
N SER A 21 -6.18 -36.49 -31.29
CA SER A 21 -7.27 -36.66 -32.25
C SER A 21 -8.58 -35.99 -31.78
N ASN A 22 -8.75 -35.84 -30.46
CA ASN A 22 -9.94 -35.25 -29.87
C ASN A 22 -9.55 -34.41 -28.64
N ASN A 23 -10.13 -33.25 -28.50
CA ASN A 23 -9.87 -32.38 -27.35
C ASN A 23 -10.70 -32.79 -26.12
N TYR A 24 -10.21 -33.77 -25.37
CA TYR A 24 -10.75 -34.21 -24.07
C TYR A 24 -9.82 -33.82 -22.94
N GLY A 25 -9.41 -32.53 -22.90
CA GLY A 25 -8.47 -32.01 -21.92
C GLY A 25 -7.00 -32.06 -22.34
N MET A 26 -6.63 -32.86 -23.34
CA MET A 26 -5.29 -32.76 -23.96
C MET A 26 -5.33 -31.88 -25.22
N ARG A 27 -4.37 -30.98 -25.32
CA ARG A 27 -4.19 -30.13 -26.50
C ARG A 27 -2.71 -30.04 -26.90
N GLU A 28 -2.50 -29.66 -28.14
CA GLU A 28 -1.19 -29.40 -28.71
C GLU A 28 -1.11 -27.94 -29.14
N VAL A 29 0.07 -27.33 -28.98
CA VAL A 29 0.32 -25.96 -29.42
C VAL A 29 1.07 -25.98 -30.73
N VAL A 30 0.38 -25.70 -31.84
CA VAL A 30 0.94 -25.76 -33.18
C VAL A 30 1.92 -24.62 -33.46
N GLU A 31 1.58 -23.43 -32.95
CA GLU A 31 2.41 -22.24 -33.10
C GLU A 31 2.62 -21.59 -31.72
N ALA A 32 3.87 -21.44 -31.32
CA ALA A 32 4.19 -20.66 -30.15
C ALA A 32 3.90 -19.17 -30.41
N ASN A 33 3.47 -18.46 -29.39
CA ASN A 33 3.38 -17.03 -29.46
C ASN A 33 4.78 -16.44 -29.73
N ALA A 34 5.01 -15.94 -30.94
CA ALA A 34 6.29 -15.35 -31.35
C ALA A 34 6.70 -14.15 -30.46
N ASN A 35 5.73 -13.56 -29.77
CA ASN A 35 5.90 -12.43 -28.90
C ASN A 35 6.03 -12.83 -27.40
N TYR A 36 6.19 -14.13 -27.10
CA TYR A 36 6.36 -14.56 -25.71
C TYR A 36 7.71 -14.11 -25.15
N GLU A 37 7.69 -13.38 -24.03
CA GLU A 37 8.89 -13.06 -23.28
C GLU A 37 9.19 -14.21 -22.32
N ILE A 38 10.37 -14.82 -22.48
CA ILE A 38 10.78 -16.00 -21.71
C ILE A 38 11.18 -15.55 -20.30
N PRO A 39 10.46 -16.00 -19.25
CA PRO A 39 10.76 -15.58 -17.88
C PRO A 39 12.01 -16.28 -17.33
N GLU A 40 12.58 -15.67 -16.30
CA GLU A 40 13.53 -16.32 -15.43
C GLU A 40 12.83 -17.26 -14.46
N VAL A 41 13.51 -18.35 -14.13
CA VAL A 41 13.07 -19.32 -13.13
C VAL A 41 14.14 -19.49 -12.05
N ARG A 42 13.67 -19.67 -10.80
CA ARG A 42 14.50 -19.92 -9.64
C ARG A 42 14.25 -21.33 -9.13
N GLU A 43 15.30 -22.08 -8.92
CA GLU A 43 15.21 -23.36 -8.23
C GLU A 43 14.90 -23.14 -6.74
N LEU A 44 13.86 -23.79 -6.23
CA LEU A 44 13.45 -23.75 -4.84
C LEU A 44 13.88 -25.01 -4.10
N GLN A 45 13.83 -26.16 -4.78
CA GLN A 45 14.18 -27.47 -4.21
C GLN A 45 14.76 -28.37 -5.30
N SER A 46 15.86 -29.01 -4.98
CA SER A 46 16.45 -30.08 -5.78
C SER A 46 16.41 -31.39 -5.00
N SER A 47 16.05 -32.47 -5.66
CA SER A 47 16.18 -33.80 -5.08
C SER A 47 17.64 -34.27 -5.23
N ASP A 48 18.40 -34.30 -4.14
CA ASP A 48 19.76 -34.82 -4.11
C ASP A 48 19.76 -36.35 -3.96
N PRO A 49 20.57 -37.08 -4.59
CA PRO A 49 21.25 -37.13 -5.90
C PRO A 49 20.51 -38.00 -6.94
N LEU A 50 19.22 -38.20 -6.76
CA LEU A 50 18.41 -39.06 -7.65
C LEU A 50 17.94 -38.26 -8.86
N THR A 51 17.90 -38.91 -10.00
CA THR A 51 17.32 -38.34 -11.21
C THR A 51 15.85 -38.02 -10.96
N PRO A 52 15.40 -36.76 -11.06
CA PRO A 52 14.01 -36.42 -10.80
C PRO A 52 13.12 -37.01 -11.89
N SER A 53 12.00 -37.62 -11.49
CA SER A 53 11.00 -38.13 -12.43
C SER A 53 9.94 -37.10 -12.81
N LEU A 54 9.90 -36.00 -12.05
CA LEU A 54 8.89 -34.95 -12.18
C LEU A 54 9.51 -33.57 -11.95
N MET A 55 8.99 -32.59 -12.66
CA MET A 55 9.31 -31.17 -12.50
C MET A 55 8.06 -30.40 -12.07
N LEU A 56 8.13 -29.75 -10.93
CA LEU A 56 7.10 -28.84 -10.44
C LEU A 56 7.55 -27.40 -10.73
N ILE A 57 6.71 -26.65 -11.45
CA ILE A 57 6.93 -25.23 -11.73
C ILE A 57 5.78 -24.44 -11.09
N THR A 58 6.13 -23.58 -10.15
CA THR A 58 5.17 -22.68 -9.53
C THR A 58 5.31 -21.27 -10.03
N ALA A 59 4.22 -20.52 -9.97
CA ALA A 59 4.22 -19.10 -10.25
C ALA A 59 3.10 -18.39 -9.49
N PRO A 60 3.28 -17.10 -9.17
CA PRO A 60 2.19 -16.25 -8.69
C PRO A 60 1.03 -16.21 -9.69
N ALA A 61 -0.13 -15.74 -9.24
CA ALA A 61 -1.27 -15.54 -10.11
C ALA A 61 -0.92 -14.58 -11.26
N ALA A 62 -1.50 -14.82 -12.44
CA ALA A 62 -1.39 -13.94 -13.62
C ALA A 62 0.04 -13.66 -14.16
N VAL A 63 1.05 -14.42 -13.76
CA VAL A 63 2.44 -14.30 -14.29
C VAL A 63 2.62 -15.03 -15.65
N GLY A 64 1.54 -15.62 -16.20
CA GLY A 64 1.60 -16.26 -17.50
C GLY A 64 1.95 -17.75 -17.48
N LYS A 65 1.54 -18.52 -16.43
CA LYS A 65 1.74 -19.98 -16.34
C LYS A 65 1.30 -20.73 -17.59
N SER A 66 0.07 -20.49 -18.04
CA SER A 66 -0.46 -21.18 -19.22
C SER A 66 0.29 -20.81 -20.50
N THR A 67 0.77 -19.58 -20.63
CA THR A 67 1.64 -19.17 -21.74
C THR A 67 3.00 -19.85 -21.67
N ALA A 68 3.53 -20.05 -20.45
CA ALA A 68 4.75 -20.84 -20.23
C ALA A 68 4.54 -22.31 -20.61
N ALA A 69 3.38 -22.90 -20.22
CA ALA A 69 3.01 -24.26 -20.64
C ALA A 69 2.95 -24.39 -22.16
N GLU A 70 2.36 -23.41 -22.85
CA GLU A 70 2.28 -23.37 -24.33
C GLU A 70 3.67 -23.24 -24.96
N TYR A 71 4.53 -22.36 -24.41
CA TYR A 71 5.90 -22.22 -24.86
C TYR A 71 6.67 -23.54 -24.71
N MET A 72 6.60 -24.16 -23.52
CA MET A 72 7.26 -25.46 -23.28
C MET A 72 6.72 -26.57 -24.18
N SER A 73 5.40 -26.65 -24.36
CA SER A 73 4.77 -27.63 -25.26
C SER A 73 5.28 -27.51 -26.70
N ASN A 74 5.34 -26.28 -27.19
CA ASN A 74 5.87 -26.05 -28.55
C ASN A 74 7.36 -26.36 -28.66
N TYR A 75 8.15 -26.00 -27.64
CA TYR A 75 9.59 -26.26 -27.60
C TYR A 75 9.88 -27.77 -27.54
N LEU A 76 9.18 -28.49 -26.66
CA LEU A 76 9.40 -29.94 -26.42
C LEU A 76 8.66 -30.82 -27.39
N LYS A 77 7.76 -30.26 -28.20
CA LYS A 77 6.86 -31.03 -29.10
C LYS A 77 6.04 -32.06 -28.32
N CYS A 78 5.47 -31.66 -27.20
CA CYS A 78 4.71 -32.52 -26.30
C CYS A 78 3.30 -31.96 -26.04
N PRO A 79 2.31 -32.81 -25.69
CA PRO A 79 0.97 -32.35 -25.37
C PRO A 79 0.89 -31.68 -23.99
N ILE A 80 -0.12 -30.82 -23.85
CA ILE A 80 -0.56 -30.24 -22.58
C ILE A 80 -1.83 -30.95 -22.14
N LEU A 81 -1.90 -31.38 -20.90
CA LEU A 81 -3.13 -31.72 -20.20
C LEU A 81 -3.64 -30.44 -19.52
N ASP A 82 -4.64 -29.81 -20.11
CA ASP A 82 -5.24 -28.57 -19.65
C ASP A 82 -6.45 -28.91 -18.75
N LEU A 83 -6.32 -28.58 -17.48
CA LEU A 83 -7.33 -28.90 -16.47
C LEU A 83 -8.28 -27.72 -16.17
N SER A 84 -8.17 -26.60 -16.86
CA SER A 84 -8.88 -25.35 -16.56
C SER A 84 -10.42 -25.48 -16.51
N HIS A 85 -10.98 -26.43 -17.25
CA HIS A 85 -12.42 -26.69 -17.33
C HIS A 85 -12.84 -28.05 -16.86
N LEU A 86 -11.93 -28.82 -16.23
CA LEU A 86 -12.14 -30.22 -15.90
C LEU A 86 -12.35 -30.41 -14.39
N GLN A 87 -13.20 -31.38 -14.06
CA GLN A 87 -13.20 -31.99 -12.73
C GLN A 87 -12.24 -33.17 -12.75
N VAL A 88 -11.34 -33.21 -11.78
CA VAL A 88 -10.33 -34.27 -11.67
C VAL A 88 -10.63 -35.22 -10.50
N GLY A 89 -10.07 -36.42 -10.59
CA GLY A 89 -10.18 -37.45 -9.56
C GLY A 89 -9.24 -38.62 -9.89
N ASP A 90 -9.41 -39.72 -9.22
CA ASP A 90 -8.63 -40.94 -9.48
C ASP A 90 -8.79 -41.41 -10.95
N GLY A 91 -7.68 -41.80 -11.58
CA GLY A 91 -7.65 -42.26 -12.97
C GLY A 91 -7.93 -41.18 -14.05
N THR A 92 -8.06 -39.89 -13.67
CA THR A 92 -8.35 -38.80 -14.63
C THR A 92 -7.22 -38.66 -15.65
N LEU A 93 -5.95 -38.74 -15.24
CA LEU A 93 -4.79 -38.63 -16.14
C LEU A 93 -4.88 -39.65 -17.29
N ASP A 94 -5.03 -40.94 -16.97
CA ASP A 94 -5.10 -42.03 -17.93
C ASP A 94 -6.37 -41.95 -18.78
N GLY A 95 -7.49 -41.61 -18.14
CA GLY A 95 -8.78 -41.48 -18.82
C GLY A 95 -8.77 -40.38 -19.89
N MET A 96 -8.21 -39.22 -19.57
CA MET A 96 -8.10 -38.10 -20.50
C MET A 96 -7.12 -38.39 -21.61
N ALA A 97 -5.95 -38.95 -21.28
CA ALA A 97 -4.96 -39.35 -22.28
C ALA A 97 -5.53 -40.42 -23.24
N SER A 98 -6.22 -41.44 -22.73
CA SER A 98 -6.84 -42.48 -23.56
C SER A 98 -7.95 -41.95 -24.48
N ARG A 99 -8.74 -40.98 -24.00
CA ARG A 99 -9.80 -40.35 -24.83
C ARG A 99 -9.22 -39.42 -25.90
N SER A 100 -8.13 -38.70 -25.60
CA SER A 100 -7.52 -37.74 -26.50
C SER A 100 -6.65 -38.42 -27.56
N LEU A 101 -5.86 -39.41 -27.19
CA LEU A 101 -4.92 -40.11 -28.06
C LEU A 101 -5.52 -41.39 -28.69
N GLY A 102 -6.53 -41.97 -28.05
CA GLY A 102 -7.01 -43.32 -28.33
C GLY A 102 -6.16 -44.38 -27.61
N ILE A 103 -6.79 -45.53 -27.28
CA ILE A 103 -6.22 -46.57 -26.38
C ILE A 103 -4.83 -47.03 -26.84
N ARG A 104 -4.64 -47.29 -28.12
CA ARG A 104 -3.37 -47.83 -28.64
C ARG A 104 -2.23 -46.80 -28.56
N LYS A 105 -2.50 -45.57 -28.98
CA LYS A 105 -1.50 -44.49 -28.92
C LYS A 105 -1.19 -44.08 -27.49
N ASN A 106 -2.21 -44.09 -26.62
CA ASN A 106 -2.01 -43.80 -25.19
C ASN A 106 -1.06 -44.84 -24.56
N ALA A 107 -1.21 -46.13 -24.82
CA ALA A 107 -0.29 -47.15 -24.30
C ALA A 107 1.17 -46.90 -24.75
N GLN A 108 1.37 -46.55 -26.01
CA GLN A 108 2.70 -46.18 -26.52
C GLN A 108 3.25 -44.89 -25.93
N PHE A 109 2.38 -43.91 -25.68
CA PHE A 109 2.76 -42.65 -25.07
C PHE A 109 3.15 -42.84 -23.59
N GLN A 110 2.40 -43.65 -22.84
CA GLN A 110 2.72 -43.99 -21.45
C GLN A 110 4.08 -44.73 -21.36
N GLU A 111 4.35 -45.68 -22.24
CA GLU A 111 5.66 -46.31 -22.31
C GLU A 111 6.79 -45.30 -22.59
N ALA A 112 6.56 -44.36 -23.49
CA ALA A 112 7.54 -43.30 -23.78
C ALA A 112 7.75 -42.33 -22.61
N LEU A 113 6.69 -42.03 -21.83
CA LEU A 113 6.82 -41.24 -20.59
C LEU A 113 7.67 -41.98 -19.56
N VAL A 114 7.43 -43.27 -19.35
CA VAL A 114 8.19 -44.12 -18.41
C VAL A 114 9.66 -44.19 -18.80
N GLU A 115 9.98 -44.26 -20.06
CA GLU A 115 11.36 -44.31 -20.59
C GLU A 115 12.01 -42.93 -20.80
N SER A 116 11.36 -41.82 -20.37
CA SER A 116 11.79 -40.45 -20.60
C SER A 116 12.09 -40.11 -22.08
N ARG A 117 11.31 -40.67 -22.98
CA ARG A 117 11.33 -40.37 -24.44
C ARG A 117 10.25 -39.38 -24.85
N ALA A 118 9.33 -39.07 -23.95
CA ALA A 118 8.26 -38.09 -24.15
C ALA A 118 8.10 -37.26 -22.89
N ALA A 119 7.53 -36.06 -23.01
CA ALA A 119 7.09 -35.24 -21.88
C ALA A 119 5.58 -35.03 -21.92
N LEU A 120 4.99 -34.80 -20.74
CA LEU A 120 3.61 -34.35 -20.57
C LEU A 120 3.60 -33.14 -19.66
N ILE A 121 2.98 -32.06 -20.11
CA ILE A 121 2.76 -30.86 -19.31
C ILE A 121 1.35 -30.90 -18.73
N VAL A 122 1.21 -30.71 -17.42
CA VAL A 122 -0.08 -30.62 -16.74
C VAL A 122 -0.25 -29.17 -16.26
N ASP A 123 -1.23 -28.47 -16.82
CA ASP A 123 -1.51 -27.06 -16.53
C ASP A 123 -2.85 -26.88 -15.84
N ALA A 124 -3.03 -25.73 -15.17
CA ALA A 124 -4.26 -25.30 -14.51
C ALA A 124 -4.69 -26.18 -13.32
N LEU A 125 -3.72 -26.71 -12.54
CA LEU A 125 -4.02 -27.52 -11.38
C LEU A 125 -4.79 -26.75 -10.30
N ASP A 126 -4.50 -25.50 -10.10
CA ASP A 126 -5.20 -24.62 -9.18
C ASP A 126 -6.71 -24.49 -9.53
N GLU A 127 -7.06 -24.40 -10.80
CA GLU A 127 -8.45 -24.36 -11.24
C GLU A 127 -9.14 -25.72 -11.08
N ALA A 128 -8.42 -26.81 -11.32
CA ALA A 128 -8.93 -28.15 -11.11
C ALA A 128 -9.18 -28.47 -9.63
N GLU A 129 -8.33 -28.00 -8.72
CA GLU A 129 -8.52 -28.14 -7.28
C GLU A 129 -9.85 -27.51 -6.84
N VAL A 130 -10.09 -26.27 -7.28
CA VAL A 130 -11.33 -25.55 -6.97
C VAL A 130 -12.57 -26.28 -7.48
N ARG A 131 -12.52 -26.78 -8.73
CA ARG A 131 -13.68 -27.46 -9.35
C ARG A 131 -13.99 -28.83 -8.79
N SER A 132 -12.97 -29.53 -8.33
CA SER A 132 -13.09 -30.95 -7.91
C SER A 132 -13.22 -31.12 -6.42
N GLY A 133 -12.85 -30.10 -5.64
CA GLY A 133 -12.70 -30.18 -4.20
C GLY A 133 -11.45 -30.96 -3.78
N GLN A 134 -10.98 -30.67 -2.58
CA GLN A 134 -9.68 -31.13 -2.07
C GLN A 134 -9.48 -32.65 -2.11
N ALA A 135 -10.54 -33.44 -1.80
CA ALA A 135 -10.44 -34.90 -1.77
C ALA A 135 -10.15 -35.50 -3.15
N ASN A 136 -10.90 -35.07 -4.17
CA ASN A 136 -10.73 -35.52 -5.55
C ASN A 136 -9.41 -35.01 -6.14
N PHE A 137 -9.03 -33.77 -5.82
CA PHE A 137 -7.75 -33.20 -6.23
C PHE A 137 -6.58 -34.02 -5.66
N ARG A 138 -6.60 -34.35 -4.36
CA ARG A 138 -5.58 -35.23 -3.75
C ARG A 138 -5.53 -36.61 -4.43
N ALA A 139 -6.69 -37.18 -4.80
CA ALA A 139 -6.72 -38.46 -5.52
C ALA A 139 -6.06 -38.34 -6.89
N PHE A 140 -6.32 -37.25 -7.62
CA PHE A 140 -5.67 -36.94 -8.90
C PHE A 140 -4.15 -36.79 -8.75
N VAL A 141 -3.68 -35.99 -7.78
CA VAL A 141 -2.24 -35.79 -7.54
C VAL A 141 -1.53 -37.10 -7.19
N ARG A 142 -2.21 -38.01 -6.44
CA ARG A 142 -1.69 -39.37 -6.19
C ARG A 142 -1.55 -40.16 -7.48
N GLY A 143 -2.52 -40.10 -8.39
CA GLY A 143 -2.44 -40.77 -9.71
C GLY A 143 -1.28 -40.24 -10.53
N VAL A 144 -1.03 -38.92 -10.52
CA VAL A 144 0.15 -38.31 -11.16
C VAL A 144 1.45 -38.81 -10.53
N ALA A 145 1.51 -38.88 -9.20
CA ALA A 145 2.67 -39.40 -8.46
C ALA A 145 2.92 -40.88 -8.75
N ASP A 146 1.85 -41.68 -8.87
CA ASP A 146 1.97 -43.11 -9.23
C ASP A 146 2.52 -43.30 -10.64
N THR A 147 2.11 -42.46 -11.59
CA THR A 147 2.69 -42.45 -12.95
C THR A 147 4.16 -42.02 -12.93
N ALA A 148 4.48 -40.93 -12.19
CA ALA A 148 5.83 -40.43 -12.08
C ALA A 148 6.78 -41.45 -11.39
N SER A 149 6.28 -42.26 -10.45
CA SER A 149 7.09 -43.29 -9.78
C SER A 149 7.51 -44.43 -10.69
N GLN A 150 6.87 -44.57 -11.85
CA GLN A 150 7.22 -45.61 -12.84
C GLN A 150 8.29 -45.12 -13.82
N VAL A 151 8.65 -43.84 -13.82
CA VAL A 151 9.68 -43.28 -14.70
C VAL A 151 11.03 -43.91 -14.38
N THR A 152 11.63 -44.54 -15.42
CA THR A 152 12.93 -45.22 -15.33
C THR A 152 14.03 -44.50 -16.12
N GLY A 153 13.67 -43.48 -16.88
CA GLY A 153 14.62 -42.69 -17.66
C GLY A 153 15.43 -41.71 -16.80
N ASP A 154 16.33 -41.00 -17.40
CA ASP A 154 17.30 -40.12 -16.79
C ASP A 154 16.84 -38.63 -16.75
N ARG A 155 15.63 -38.35 -17.22
CA ARG A 155 15.04 -36.99 -17.29
C ARG A 155 13.64 -36.97 -16.75
N PRO A 156 13.18 -35.86 -16.15
CA PRO A 156 11.78 -35.70 -15.76
C PRO A 156 10.89 -35.72 -17.01
N SER A 157 9.89 -36.59 -16.99
CA SER A 157 8.92 -36.72 -18.12
C SER A 157 7.59 -36.03 -17.84
N LEU A 158 7.33 -35.69 -16.59
CA LEU A 158 6.12 -34.98 -16.17
C LEU A 158 6.49 -33.57 -15.71
N VAL A 159 5.80 -32.57 -16.23
CA VAL A 159 5.92 -31.17 -15.82
C VAL A 159 4.59 -30.70 -15.29
N ILE A 160 4.56 -30.23 -14.06
CA ILE A 160 3.36 -29.73 -13.42
C ILE A 160 3.51 -28.21 -13.25
N LEU A 161 2.56 -27.44 -13.81
CA LEU A 161 2.44 -26.02 -13.53
C LEU A 161 1.32 -25.78 -12.53
N SER A 162 1.64 -25.09 -11.43
CA SER A 162 0.72 -24.83 -10.34
C SER A 162 0.93 -23.44 -9.75
N ARG A 163 0.02 -23.00 -8.90
CA ARG A 163 0.27 -21.88 -8.00
C ARG A 163 0.99 -22.36 -6.75
N ALA A 164 1.57 -21.42 -6.01
CA ALA A 164 2.27 -21.71 -4.77
C ALA A 164 1.34 -22.39 -3.73
N GLU A 165 0.06 -22.01 -3.70
CA GLU A 165 -0.96 -22.50 -2.77
C GLU A 165 -1.24 -24.00 -3.01
N SER A 166 -1.63 -24.35 -4.23
CA SER A 166 -1.91 -25.73 -4.61
C SER A 166 -0.64 -26.60 -4.60
N SER A 167 0.53 -26.00 -4.77
CA SER A 167 1.80 -26.71 -4.75
C SER A 167 2.10 -27.40 -3.42
N ARG A 168 1.59 -26.88 -2.31
CA ARG A 168 1.77 -27.49 -0.99
C ARG A 168 1.16 -28.89 -0.91
N ILE A 169 -0.06 -29.07 -1.39
CA ILE A 169 -0.72 -30.37 -1.44
C ILE A 169 0.03 -31.34 -2.35
N ILE A 170 0.55 -30.80 -3.48
CA ILE A 170 1.34 -31.56 -4.44
C ILE A 170 2.65 -32.03 -3.79
N GLN A 171 3.39 -31.15 -3.15
CA GLN A 171 4.65 -31.45 -2.47
C GLN A 171 4.44 -32.45 -1.31
N GLU A 172 3.44 -32.23 -0.44
CA GLU A 172 3.08 -33.17 0.63
C GLU A 172 2.84 -34.58 0.07
N THR A 173 2.12 -34.68 -1.07
CA THR A 173 1.85 -35.97 -1.71
C THR A 173 3.11 -36.63 -2.27
N PHE A 174 4.03 -35.84 -2.83
CA PHE A 174 5.31 -36.35 -3.38
C PHE A 174 6.26 -36.80 -2.28
N ASP A 175 6.34 -36.04 -1.18
CA ASP A 175 7.14 -36.37 -0.02
C ASP A 175 6.64 -37.65 0.66
N ASP A 176 5.32 -37.82 0.84
CA ASP A 176 4.70 -39.04 1.35
C ASP A 176 5.03 -40.28 0.52
N ARG A 177 5.15 -40.09 -0.80
CA ARG A 177 5.52 -41.14 -1.75
C ARG A 177 7.01 -41.31 -1.95
N LYS A 178 7.84 -40.43 -1.33
CA LYS A 178 9.30 -40.38 -1.54
C LYS A 178 9.67 -40.23 -3.01
N LEU A 179 8.87 -39.48 -3.76
CA LEU A 179 9.07 -39.27 -5.18
C LEU A 179 10.15 -38.20 -5.39
N PRO A 180 11.22 -38.47 -6.14
CA PRO A 180 12.20 -37.43 -6.46
C PRO A 180 11.62 -36.44 -7.46
N PHE A 181 11.64 -35.14 -7.09
CA PHE A 181 11.18 -34.05 -7.97
C PHE A 181 12.07 -32.83 -7.83
N VAL A 182 12.06 -31.99 -8.84
CA VAL A 182 12.66 -30.64 -8.79
C VAL A 182 11.56 -29.60 -8.78
N HIS A 183 11.79 -28.53 -8.02
CA HIS A 183 10.82 -27.44 -7.87
C HIS A 183 11.43 -26.13 -8.31
N PHE A 184 10.80 -25.48 -9.29
CA PHE A 184 11.17 -24.16 -9.80
C PHE A 184 10.03 -23.16 -9.59
N GLU A 185 10.39 -21.90 -9.47
CA GLU A 185 9.45 -20.77 -9.42
C GLU A 185 9.71 -19.82 -10.57
N ILE A 186 8.67 -19.48 -11.34
CA ILE A 186 8.72 -18.40 -12.33
C ILE A 186 8.76 -17.06 -11.58
N ARG A 187 9.75 -16.25 -11.90
CA ARG A 187 9.93 -14.93 -11.30
C ARG A 187 9.24 -13.82 -12.10
N PRO A 188 8.86 -12.72 -11.45
CA PRO A 188 8.55 -11.48 -12.17
C PRO A 188 9.72 -11.09 -13.10
N PHE A 189 9.42 -10.38 -14.17
CA PHE A 189 10.41 -9.97 -15.15
C PHE A 189 11.48 -9.05 -14.55
N GLY A 190 12.74 -9.25 -14.92
CA GLY A 190 13.79 -8.27 -14.70
C GLY A 190 13.64 -7.05 -15.61
N LYS A 191 14.50 -6.03 -15.41
CA LYS A 191 14.46 -4.78 -16.16
C LYS A 191 14.33 -4.97 -17.67
N GLU A 192 15.29 -5.66 -18.27
CA GLU A 192 15.32 -5.84 -19.73
C GLU A 192 14.14 -6.63 -20.27
N GLN A 193 13.68 -7.64 -19.51
CA GLN A 193 12.49 -8.42 -19.86
C GLN A 193 11.22 -7.57 -19.79
N SER A 194 11.09 -6.73 -18.75
CA SER A 194 9.98 -5.79 -18.58
C SER A 194 9.92 -4.78 -19.74
N GLU A 195 11.07 -4.25 -20.15
CA GLU A 195 11.18 -3.34 -21.29
C GLU A 195 10.73 -3.99 -22.59
N ARG A 196 11.20 -5.21 -22.89
CA ARG A 196 10.80 -5.94 -24.09
C ARG A 196 9.33 -6.35 -24.06
N TYR A 197 8.85 -6.83 -22.92
CA TYR A 197 7.44 -7.19 -22.76
C TYR A 197 6.53 -5.98 -22.98
N LEU A 198 6.86 -4.84 -22.36
CA LEU A 198 6.10 -3.61 -22.49
C LEU A 198 6.04 -3.12 -23.93
N GLU A 199 7.16 -3.12 -24.67
CA GLU A 199 7.22 -2.73 -26.07
C GLU A 199 6.30 -3.59 -26.95
N ARG A 200 6.32 -4.90 -26.74
CA ARG A 200 5.42 -5.83 -27.46
C ARG A 200 3.96 -5.57 -27.13
N LYS A 201 3.63 -5.37 -25.86
CA LYS A 201 2.26 -5.07 -25.42
C LYS A 201 1.74 -3.74 -25.96
N VAL A 202 2.56 -2.71 -26.02
CA VAL A 202 2.22 -1.46 -26.69
C VAL A 202 1.90 -1.70 -28.16
N THR A 203 2.67 -2.56 -28.83
CA THR A 203 2.38 -2.98 -30.23
C THR A 203 1.01 -3.64 -30.33
N ASP A 204 0.72 -4.61 -29.46
CA ASP A 204 -0.56 -5.33 -29.43
C ASP A 204 -1.74 -4.36 -29.21
N VAL A 205 -1.60 -3.38 -28.29
CA VAL A 205 -2.63 -2.36 -28.02
C VAL A 205 -2.92 -1.54 -29.30
N TYR A 206 -1.89 -1.08 -30.01
CA TYR A 206 -2.09 -0.35 -31.28
C TYR A 206 -2.76 -1.21 -32.34
N GLN A 207 -2.31 -2.46 -32.50
CA GLN A 207 -2.88 -3.39 -33.48
C GLN A 207 -4.36 -3.70 -33.19
N ASN A 208 -4.72 -3.94 -31.91
CA ASN A 208 -6.11 -4.17 -31.50
C ASN A 208 -7.01 -2.95 -31.75
N GLN A 209 -6.44 -1.74 -31.75
CA GLN A 209 -7.14 -0.50 -32.09
C GLN A 209 -7.16 -0.23 -33.62
N GLY A 210 -6.57 -1.09 -34.44
CA GLY A 210 -6.42 -0.87 -35.87
C GLY A 210 -5.53 0.34 -36.21
N LYS A 211 -4.63 0.71 -35.29
CA LYS A 211 -3.71 1.83 -35.45
C LYS A 211 -2.30 1.35 -35.76
N GLU A 212 -1.54 2.19 -36.44
CA GLU A 212 -0.13 1.94 -36.68
C GLU A 212 0.69 2.16 -35.39
N PRO A 213 1.64 1.26 -35.04
CA PRO A 213 2.41 1.37 -33.80
C PRO A 213 3.39 2.53 -33.87
N LEU A 214 3.01 3.66 -33.25
CA LEU A 214 3.77 4.92 -33.28
C LEU A 214 5.14 4.81 -32.59
N HIS A 215 5.26 3.97 -31.56
CA HIS A 215 6.52 3.79 -30.83
C HIS A 215 7.64 3.20 -31.70
N LEU A 216 7.31 2.40 -32.71
CA LEU A 216 8.30 1.88 -33.65
C LEU A 216 8.86 2.96 -34.60
N LYS A 217 8.09 4.04 -34.83
CA LYS A 217 8.51 5.19 -35.61
C LYS A 217 9.25 6.25 -34.78
N HIS A 218 8.95 6.29 -33.50
CA HIS A 218 9.48 7.29 -32.55
C HIS A 218 10.22 6.60 -31.41
N VAL A 219 11.20 5.76 -31.72
CA VAL A 219 11.92 4.89 -30.75
C VAL A 219 12.52 5.67 -29.58
N GLN A 220 13.19 6.82 -29.86
CA GLN A 220 13.84 7.59 -28.81
C GLN A 220 12.84 8.31 -27.87
N PRO A 221 11.80 9.02 -28.37
CA PRO A 221 10.75 9.55 -27.51
C PRO A 221 10.02 8.47 -26.72
N TYR A 222 9.74 7.31 -27.31
CA TYR A 222 9.15 6.18 -26.62
C TYR A 222 10.04 5.67 -25.50
N GLY A 223 11.33 5.44 -25.77
CA GLY A 223 12.27 4.97 -24.74
C GLY A 223 12.33 5.95 -23.55
N THR A 224 12.36 7.26 -23.81
CA THR A 224 12.31 8.27 -22.76
C THR A 224 11.00 8.23 -21.96
N ALA A 225 9.86 8.04 -22.62
CA ALA A 225 8.56 7.94 -21.97
C ALA A 225 8.44 6.67 -21.13
N ARG A 226 8.90 5.52 -21.66
CA ARG A 226 8.96 4.23 -20.96
C ARG A 226 9.80 4.33 -19.68
N ASP A 227 11.03 4.81 -19.83
CA ASP A 227 11.97 4.92 -18.71
C ASP A 227 11.46 5.93 -17.66
N GLY A 228 10.85 7.03 -18.14
CA GLY A 228 10.15 7.98 -17.30
C GLY A 228 8.99 7.35 -16.53
N LEU A 229 8.17 6.52 -17.17
CA LEU A 229 7.08 5.79 -16.52
C LEU A 229 7.59 4.84 -15.44
N PHE A 230 8.62 4.04 -15.74
CA PHE A 230 9.25 3.17 -14.75
C PHE A 230 9.82 3.95 -13.57
N ALA A 231 10.53 5.06 -13.85
CA ALA A 231 11.07 5.91 -12.79
C ALA A 231 9.97 6.51 -11.92
N VAL A 232 8.85 6.91 -12.53
CA VAL A 232 7.67 7.43 -11.82
C VAL A 232 7.07 6.35 -10.92
N LEU A 233 6.79 5.17 -11.44
CA LEU A 233 6.24 4.06 -10.66
C LEU A 233 7.20 3.61 -9.55
N ALA A 234 8.49 3.56 -9.84
CA ALA A 234 9.52 3.22 -8.86
C ALA A 234 9.67 4.30 -7.77
N SER A 235 9.65 5.58 -8.14
CA SER A 235 9.78 6.69 -7.17
C SER A 235 8.63 6.71 -6.17
N ALA A 236 7.48 6.17 -6.57
CA ALA A 236 6.38 5.93 -5.67
C ALA A 236 6.72 4.89 -4.57
N ILE A 237 7.60 3.96 -4.84
CA ILE A 237 7.95 2.84 -3.96
C ILE A 237 9.23 3.14 -3.16
N THR A 238 10.26 3.67 -3.83
CA THR A 238 11.63 3.82 -3.29
C THR A 238 12.10 5.23 -3.04
N GLN A 239 11.23 6.22 -3.18
CA GLN A 239 11.55 7.63 -2.94
C GLN A 239 12.81 8.13 -3.68
N ASN A 240 12.93 7.83 -4.99
CA ASN A 240 13.98 8.31 -5.91
C ASN A 240 15.39 7.71 -5.74
N LYS A 241 15.53 6.44 -5.49
CA LYS A 241 16.82 5.76 -5.63
C LYS A 241 17.21 5.63 -7.11
N ALA A 242 18.47 5.89 -7.41
CA ALA A 242 18.99 5.83 -8.80
C ALA A 242 18.89 4.43 -9.42
N ASP A 243 19.09 3.38 -8.62
CA ASP A 243 19.09 1.98 -9.05
C ASP A 243 17.89 1.21 -8.48
N PHE A 244 16.70 1.72 -8.74
CA PHE A 244 15.45 1.17 -8.18
C PHE A 244 15.16 -0.29 -8.60
N TRP A 245 15.70 -0.77 -9.71
CA TRP A 245 15.54 -2.16 -10.14
C TRP A 245 16.27 -3.17 -9.25
N GLU A 246 17.18 -2.73 -8.40
CA GLU A 246 17.87 -3.58 -7.41
C GLU A 246 17.01 -3.84 -6.16
N GLU A 247 15.95 -3.05 -5.95
CA GLU A 247 15.03 -3.22 -4.83
C GLU A 247 14.00 -4.31 -5.14
N PRO A 248 13.93 -5.38 -4.32
CA PRO A 248 13.05 -6.53 -4.61
C PRO A 248 11.57 -6.15 -4.77
N ASP A 249 11.03 -5.28 -3.90
CA ASP A 249 9.64 -4.85 -3.96
C ASP A 249 9.31 -4.09 -5.26
N VAL A 250 10.27 -3.31 -5.76
CA VAL A 250 10.14 -2.60 -7.05
C VAL A 250 10.19 -3.57 -8.20
N GLN A 251 11.15 -4.50 -8.19
CA GLN A 251 11.28 -5.52 -9.23
C GLN A 251 10.04 -6.40 -9.28
N ASP A 252 9.54 -6.84 -8.12
CA ASP A 252 8.32 -7.64 -8.04
C ASP A 252 7.10 -6.88 -8.58
N PHE A 253 6.99 -5.57 -8.34
CA PHE A 253 5.89 -4.76 -8.85
C PHE A 253 6.03 -4.41 -10.34
N LEU A 254 7.16 -3.85 -10.76
CA LEU A 254 7.40 -3.43 -12.15
C LEU A 254 7.61 -4.59 -13.10
N GLY A 255 8.09 -5.73 -12.60
CA GLY A 255 8.23 -6.97 -13.38
C GLY A 255 6.97 -7.81 -13.45
N TYR A 256 5.90 -7.38 -12.78
CA TYR A 256 4.63 -8.10 -12.75
C TYR A 256 3.84 -7.88 -14.05
N ALA A 257 3.65 -8.92 -14.83
CA ALA A 257 3.04 -8.81 -16.16
C ALA A 257 1.70 -8.04 -16.18
N PRO A 258 0.77 -8.21 -15.24
CA PRO A 258 -0.45 -7.40 -15.19
C PRO A 258 -0.21 -5.90 -15.01
N VAL A 259 0.81 -5.51 -14.27
CA VAL A 259 1.21 -4.09 -14.12
C VAL A 259 1.73 -3.55 -15.45
N LEU A 260 2.53 -4.34 -16.15
CA LEU A 260 3.06 -3.99 -17.47
C LEU A 260 1.96 -3.92 -18.54
N ASP A 261 0.93 -4.76 -18.46
CA ASP A 261 -0.23 -4.68 -19.35
C ASP A 261 -0.93 -3.31 -19.22
N VAL A 262 -1.20 -2.87 -18.00
CA VAL A 262 -1.80 -1.54 -17.74
C VAL A 262 -0.85 -0.41 -18.15
N ALA A 263 0.45 -0.55 -17.87
CA ALA A 263 1.46 0.43 -18.29
C ALA A 263 1.52 0.57 -19.82
N ALA A 264 1.34 -0.53 -20.55
CA ALA A 264 1.28 -0.53 -22.03
C ALA A 264 0.08 0.27 -22.54
N GLU A 265 -1.09 0.10 -21.91
CA GLU A 265 -2.28 0.89 -22.27
C GLU A 265 -2.04 2.39 -22.05
N TYR A 266 -1.41 2.78 -20.96
CA TYR A 266 -1.02 4.18 -20.71
C TYR A 266 -0.10 4.73 -21.79
N LEU A 267 0.98 4.01 -22.12
CA LEU A 267 1.92 4.42 -23.15
C LEU A 267 1.30 4.48 -24.55
N ALA A 268 0.34 3.60 -24.86
CA ALA A 268 -0.32 3.60 -26.16
C ALA A 268 -1.33 4.75 -26.33
N VAL A 269 -1.91 5.26 -25.25
CA VAL A 269 -2.86 6.38 -25.28
C VAL A 269 -2.13 7.72 -25.32
N ASP A 270 -1.00 7.83 -24.64
CA ASP A 270 -0.19 9.03 -24.62
C ASP A 270 0.69 9.10 -25.89
N ASN A 271 0.76 10.27 -26.48
CA ASN A 271 1.62 10.51 -27.68
C ASN A 271 3.09 10.69 -27.31
N PHE A 272 3.55 10.16 -26.16
CA PHE A 272 4.90 10.23 -25.59
C PHE A 272 5.39 11.65 -25.18
N ALA A 273 4.55 12.67 -25.38
CA ALA A 273 4.96 14.06 -25.08
C ALA A 273 4.78 14.41 -23.60
N ASN A 274 3.80 13.82 -22.93
CA ASN A 274 3.44 14.21 -21.57
C ASN A 274 4.16 13.41 -20.49
N LEU A 275 4.41 12.11 -20.70
CA LEU A 275 5.06 11.24 -19.72
C LEU A 275 6.55 11.56 -19.52
N GLY A 276 7.26 11.92 -20.61
CA GLY A 276 8.68 12.30 -20.52
C GLY A 276 8.92 13.72 -19.99
N GLY A 277 7.98 14.65 -20.24
CA GLY A 277 8.11 16.06 -19.86
C GLY A 277 7.55 16.41 -18.49
N SER A 278 6.45 15.78 -18.09
CA SER A 278 5.79 16.08 -16.81
C SER A 278 6.47 15.40 -15.63
N ALA A 279 7.09 14.23 -15.83
CA ALA A 279 7.74 13.47 -14.76
C ALA A 279 9.05 14.10 -14.29
N ILE A 280 9.77 14.78 -15.17
CA ILE A 280 11.11 15.29 -14.88
C ILE A 280 11.14 16.80 -14.56
N GLY A 281 10.12 17.53 -14.94
CA GLY A 281 10.19 19.00 -15.08
C GLY A 281 9.32 19.87 -14.17
N SER A 282 8.30 19.42 -13.44
CA SER A 282 7.42 20.30 -12.64
C SER A 282 7.60 20.15 -11.13
N SER A 283 7.98 21.22 -10.44
CA SER A 283 8.28 21.27 -9.00
C SER A 283 7.05 21.35 -8.05
N ASP A 284 5.83 21.25 -8.56
CA ASP A 284 4.57 21.17 -7.79
C ASP A 284 4.07 19.71 -7.50
N LYS A 285 4.80 18.81 -7.36
CA LYS A 285 5.26 17.61 -8.04
C LYS A 285 5.30 16.35 -7.24
N GLY A 286 5.01 16.35 -6.01
CA GLY A 286 5.01 15.14 -5.17
C GLY A 286 3.84 14.16 -5.46
N PHE A 287 2.82 14.48 -6.25
CA PHE A 287 1.53 13.79 -6.17
C PHE A 287 1.01 13.10 -7.44
N GLY A 288 1.40 13.55 -8.62
CA GLY A 288 0.96 12.92 -9.87
C GLY A 288 1.39 11.46 -10.02
N HIS A 289 2.45 11.09 -9.33
CA HIS A 289 3.02 9.74 -9.35
C HIS A 289 2.16 8.72 -8.58
N TRP A 290 1.63 9.12 -7.43
CA TRP A 290 0.81 8.26 -6.59
C TRP A 290 -0.54 7.96 -7.22
N ASP A 291 -1.13 8.96 -7.88
CA ASP A 291 -2.37 8.79 -8.64
C ASP A 291 -2.17 7.76 -9.76
N LEU A 292 -1.01 7.72 -10.41
CA LEU A 292 -0.71 6.73 -11.43
C LEU A 292 -0.63 5.31 -10.87
N VAL A 293 0.09 5.11 -9.75
CA VAL A 293 0.18 3.79 -9.09
C VAL A 293 -1.20 3.33 -8.63
N ALA A 294 -1.97 4.23 -8.00
CA ALA A 294 -3.33 3.93 -7.56
C ALA A 294 -4.23 3.55 -8.75
N ASN A 295 -4.10 4.24 -9.88
CA ASN A 295 -4.83 3.91 -11.11
C ASN A 295 -4.43 2.55 -11.68
N VAL A 296 -3.13 2.23 -11.73
CA VAL A 296 -2.66 0.91 -12.17
C VAL A 296 -3.28 -0.19 -11.32
N ILE A 297 -3.25 -0.06 -10.00
CA ILE A 297 -3.84 -1.04 -9.09
C ILE A 297 -5.35 -1.12 -9.28
N ASN A 298 -6.03 0.01 -9.45
CA ASN A 298 -7.48 0.03 -9.70
C ASN A 298 -7.86 -0.69 -11.01
N GLN A 299 -7.07 -0.52 -12.08
CA GLN A 299 -7.32 -1.24 -13.34
C GLN A 299 -7.15 -2.76 -13.17
N LEU A 300 -6.21 -3.21 -12.35
CA LEU A 300 -6.09 -4.63 -12.02
C LEU A 300 -7.34 -5.16 -11.31
N LEU A 301 -7.90 -4.41 -10.36
CA LEU A 301 -9.16 -4.79 -9.68
C LEU A 301 -10.34 -4.83 -10.66
N LEU A 302 -10.44 -3.86 -11.55
CA LEU A 302 -11.50 -3.83 -12.59
C LEU A 302 -11.36 -5.01 -13.56
N ARG A 303 -10.14 -5.40 -13.91
CA ARG A 303 -9.88 -6.59 -14.72
C ARG A 303 -10.35 -7.86 -14.00
N GLU A 304 -10.07 -8.01 -12.71
CA GLU A 304 -10.53 -9.17 -11.93
C GLU A 304 -12.06 -9.17 -11.76
N GLN A 305 -12.69 -7.99 -11.58
CA GLN A 305 -14.16 -7.87 -11.63
C GLN A 305 -14.71 -8.37 -12.96
N SER A 306 -14.13 -7.94 -14.07
CA SER A 306 -14.59 -8.36 -15.41
C SER A 306 -14.47 -9.88 -15.62
N LYS A 307 -13.38 -10.49 -15.16
CA LYS A 307 -13.21 -11.95 -15.21
C LYS A 307 -14.26 -12.67 -14.36
N PHE A 308 -14.43 -12.24 -13.12
CA PHE A 308 -15.44 -12.79 -12.22
C PHE A 308 -16.83 -12.71 -12.83
N VAL A 309 -17.23 -11.55 -13.31
CA VAL A 309 -18.54 -11.31 -13.93
C VAL A 309 -18.75 -12.23 -15.13
N THR A 310 -17.76 -12.38 -16.01
CA THR A 310 -17.83 -13.25 -17.18
C THR A 310 -18.03 -14.71 -16.78
N GLN A 311 -17.35 -15.19 -15.76
CA GLN A 311 -17.47 -16.56 -15.26
C GLN A 311 -18.80 -16.76 -14.52
N PHE A 312 -19.21 -15.80 -13.70
CA PHE A 312 -20.41 -15.88 -12.88
C PHE A 312 -21.70 -15.86 -13.75
N GLN A 313 -21.69 -15.21 -14.90
CA GLN A 313 -22.79 -15.24 -15.87
C GLN A 313 -23.10 -16.65 -16.37
N GLU A 314 -22.11 -17.54 -16.42
CA GLU A 314 -22.28 -18.91 -16.89
C GLU A 314 -22.86 -19.85 -15.83
N VAL A 315 -22.96 -19.44 -14.60
CA VAL A 315 -23.51 -20.23 -13.51
C VAL A 315 -25.02 -20.38 -13.64
N ASP A 316 -25.56 -21.58 -13.43
CA ASP A 316 -26.97 -21.88 -13.64
C ASP A 316 -27.91 -21.08 -12.74
N GLU A 317 -27.52 -20.80 -11.51
CA GLU A 317 -28.23 -19.95 -10.57
C GLU A 317 -28.35 -18.51 -11.10
N PHE A 318 -27.25 -17.98 -11.69
CA PHE A 318 -27.29 -16.65 -12.29
C PHE A 318 -28.20 -16.63 -13.52
N LYS A 319 -28.19 -17.64 -14.37
CA LYS A 319 -29.09 -17.74 -15.52
C LYS A 319 -30.56 -17.76 -15.12
N ARG A 320 -30.89 -18.25 -13.90
CA ARG A 320 -32.25 -18.29 -13.37
C ARG A 320 -32.70 -17.02 -12.70
N TYR A 321 -31.86 -16.38 -11.90
CA TYR A 321 -32.21 -15.29 -11.00
C TYR A 321 -31.49 -13.98 -11.31
N GLY A 322 -30.44 -14.01 -12.13
CA GLY A 322 -29.60 -12.86 -12.47
C GLY A 322 -30.26 -11.91 -13.47
N THR A 323 -29.84 -10.68 -13.42
CA THR A 323 -30.19 -9.63 -14.39
C THR A 323 -28.93 -8.89 -14.84
N ALA A 324 -28.89 -8.38 -16.05
CA ALA A 324 -27.74 -7.64 -16.56
C ALA A 324 -27.29 -6.46 -15.67
N PRO A 325 -28.18 -5.66 -15.05
CA PRO A 325 -27.78 -4.59 -14.13
C PRO A 325 -27.05 -5.05 -12.88
N LEU A 326 -27.25 -6.30 -12.42
CA LEU A 326 -26.52 -6.84 -11.25
C LEU A 326 -25.03 -6.95 -11.50
N LEU A 327 -24.63 -7.22 -12.73
CA LEU A 327 -23.23 -7.49 -13.07
C LEU A 327 -22.31 -6.32 -12.74
N SER A 328 -22.79 -5.09 -12.88
CA SER A 328 -21.99 -3.89 -12.60
C SER A 328 -21.73 -3.64 -11.11
N ILE A 329 -22.47 -4.30 -10.22
CA ILE A 329 -22.39 -4.12 -8.76
C ILE A 329 -21.80 -5.32 -8.04
N LEU A 330 -21.50 -6.41 -8.77
CA LEU A 330 -20.88 -7.61 -8.20
C LEU A 330 -19.37 -7.52 -8.26
N TYR A 331 -18.72 -7.99 -7.21
CA TYR A 331 -17.27 -8.12 -7.08
C TYR A 331 -16.53 -6.84 -7.45
N THR A 332 -17.09 -5.71 -7.00
CA THR A 332 -16.52 -4.38 -7.27
C THR A 332 -15.11 -4.26 -6.67
N PRO A 333 -14.26 -3.34 -7.14
CA PRO A 333 -12.97 -3.07 -6.55
C PRO A 333 -13.02 -2.84 -5.02
N GLU A 334 -14.08 -2.19 -4.53
CA GLU A 334 -14.31 -1.96 -3.10
C GLU A 334 -14.55 -3.26 -2.35
N GLU A 335 -15.40 -4.12 -2.90
CA GLU A 335 -15.69 -5.43 -2.31
C GLU A 335 -14.47 -6.34 -2.34
N GLN A 336 -13.75 -6.38 -3.46
CA GLN A 336 -12.48 -7.12 -3.57
C GLN A 336 -11.49 -6.69 -2.49
N CYS A 337 -11.30 -5.39 -2.29
CA CYS A 337 -10.40 -4.89 -1.25
C CYS A 337 -10.81 -5.34 0.15
N ALA A 338 -12.10 -5.27 0.48
CA ALA A 338 -12.59 -5.69 1.79
C ALA A 338 -12.40 -7.22 2.00
N ARG A 339 -12.72 -8.05 0.99
CA ARG A 339 -12.53 -9.50 1.04
C ARG A 339 -11.05 -9.90 1.12
N LEU A 340 -10.16 -9.25 0.34
CA LEU A 340 -8.72 -9.50 0.38
C LEU A 340 -8.14 -9.20 1.75
N LEU A 341 -8.54 -8.08 2.34
CA LEU A 341 -8.06 -7.69 3.66
C LEU A 341 -8.54 -8.68 4.73
N ASP A 342 -9.81 -9.08 4.66
CA ASP A 342 -10.36 -10.08 5.57
C ASP A 342 -9.65 -11.43 5.45
N TYR A 343 -9.42 -11.88 4.22
CA TYR A 343 -8.76 -13.15 3.94
C TYR A 343 -7.34 -13.22 4.48
N VAL A 344 -6.52 -12.20 4.23
CA VAL A 344 -5.11 -12.21 4.63
C VAL A 344 -4.92 -11.89 6.11
N GLU A 345 -5.65 -10.90 6.63
CA GLU A 345 -5.49 -10.42 8.01
C GLU A 345 -6.43 -11.13 9.00
N ASN A 346 -7.32 -12.03 8.51
CA ASN A 346 -8.26 -12.81 9.31
C ASN A 346 -9.07 -11.97 10.31
N MET A 347 -9.63 -10.87 9.82
CA MET A 347 -10.33 -9.90 10.68
C MET A 347 -11.74 -10.29 11.04
N GLY A 348 -12.36 -11.26 10.35
CA GLY A 348 -13.76 -11.64 10.52
C GLY A 348 -14.70 -10.48 10.17
N LEU A 349 -14.49 -9.86 9.00
CA LEU A 349 -15.28 -8.72 8.55
C LEU A 349 -16.67 -9.17 8.11
N ASP A 350 -17.69 -8.45 8.57
CA ASP A 350 -19.05 -8.59 8.04
C ASP A 350 -19.22 -7.63 6.86
N LEU A 351 -19.21 -8.19 5.65
CA LEU A 351 -19.24 -7.43 4.42
C LEU A 351 -20.68 -7.14 3.97
N ASN A 352 -20.92 -5.93 3.53
CA ASN A 352 -22.21 -5.54 2.98
C ASN A 352 -22.37 -6.09 1.55
N LEU A 353 -23.13 -7.16 1.40
CA LEU A 353 -23.53 -7.63 0.08
C LEU A 353 -24.47 -6.62 -0.61
N PRO A 354 -24.46 -6.51 -1.94
CA PRO A 354 -25.37 -5.64 -2.66
C PRO A 354 -26.82 -5.92 -2.27
N ALA A 355 -27.54 -4.90 -1.79
CA ALA A 355 -28.93 -5.05 -1.33
C ALA A 355 -29.88 -5.57 -2.43
N SER A 356 -29.55 -5.30 -3.70
CA SER A 356 -30.28 -5.78 -4.88
C SER A 356 -29.98 -7.22 -5.26
N LEU A 357 -29.05 -7.89 -4.57
CA LEU A 357 -28.70 -9.31 -4.85
C LEU A 357 -29.86 -10.22 -4.40
N PRO A 358 -30.48 -11.00 -5.32
CA PRO A 358 -31.56 -11.90 -4.98
C PRO A 358 -31.11 -12.96 -3.95
N ALA A 359 -32.01 -13.29 -3.01
CA ALA A 359 -31.70 -14.26 -1.96
C ALA A 359 -31.22 -15.62 -2.51
N GLY A 360 -31.78 -16.06 -3.65
CA GLY A 360 -31.38 -17.31 -4.31
C GLY A 360 -30.01 -17.29 -4.96
N LEU A 361 -29.37 -16.11 -5.06
CA LEU A 361 -27.99 -15.99 -5.60
C LEU A 361 -26.92 -15.80 -4.51
N ARG A 362 -27.30 -15.49 -3.28
CA ARG A 362 -26.32 -15.07 -2.25
C ARG A 362 -25.29 -16.15 -1.96
N GLU A 363 -25.71 -17.36 -1.65
CA GLU A 363 -24.82 -18.47 -1.32
C GLU A 363 -23.89 -18.83 -2.50
N CYS A 364 -24.46 -18.89 -3.70
CA CYS A 364 -23.68 -19.17 -4.91
C CYS A 364 -22.69 -18.02 -5.21
N TYR A 365 -23.08 -16.79 -4.99
CA TYR A 365 -22.22 -15.63 -5.16
C TYR A 365 -21.06 -15.62 -4.16
N GLU A 366 -21.33 -15.86 -2.88
CA GLU A 366 -20.29 -15.91 -1.84
C GLU A 366 -19.27 -17.02 -2.15
N THR A 367 -19.75 -18.22 -2.49
CA THR A 367 -18.88 -19.34 -2.86
C THR A 367 -18.01 -19.00 -4.09
N ALA A 368 -18.60 -18.37 -5.10
CA ALA A 368 -17.87 -17.97 -6.30
C ALA A 368 -16.84 -16.86 -5.99
N ALA A 369 -17.22 -15.89 -5.16
CA ALA A 369 -16.34 -14.80 -4.77
C ALA A 369 -15.15 -15.28 -3.93
N ASP A 370 -15.37 -16.20 -2.98
CA ASP A 370 -14.30 -16.79 -2.17
C ASP A 370 -13.36 -17.65 -3.02
N THR A 371 -13.93 -18.38 -3.99
CA THR A 371 -13.14 -19.12 -4.97
C THR A 371 -12.25 -18.21 -5.82
N GLN A 372 -12.79 -17.09 -6.31
CA GLN A 372 -12.03 -16.13 -7.08
C GLN A 372 -10.97 -15.44 -6.22
N LEU A 373 -11.29 -15.18 -4.94
CA LEU A 373 -10.40 -14.53 -4.00
C LEU A 373 -9.11 -15.31 -3.77
N SER A 374 -9.20 -16.61 -3.55
CA SER A 374 -8.01 -17.47 -3.38
C SER A 374 -7.07 -17.43 -4.58
N ASN A 375 -7.59 -16.98 -5.73
CA ASN A 375 -6.87 -16.86 -6.99
C ASN A 375 -6.52 -15.41 -7.36
N HIS A 376 -6.67 -14.48 -6.42
CA HIS A 376 -6.50 -13.06 -6.71
C HIS A 376 -5.02 -12.71 -6.98
N PRO A 377 -4.71 -11.86 -8.01
CA PRO A 377 -3.33 -11.51 -8.37
C PRO A 377 -2.57 -10.73 -7.31
N PHE A 378 -3.23 -10.21 -6.27
CA PHE A 378 -2.57 -9.52 -5.16
C PHE A 378 -2.07 -10.46 -4.07
N LEU A 379 -2.32 -11.76 -4.21
CA LEU A 379 -1.95 -12.78 -3.25
C LEU A 379 -0.77 -13.63 -3.74
N ARG A 380 0.02 -14.09 -2.78
CA ARG A 380 1.06 -15.10 -2.96
C ARG A 380 1.04 -16.02 -1.74
N GLY A 381 0.50 -17.22 -1.92
CA GLY A 381 0.15 -18.07 -0.79
C GLY A 381 -0.96 -17.44 0.06
N ASP A 382 -0.84 -17.58 1.37
CA ASP A 382 -1.79 -17.00 2.33
C ASP A 382 -1.48 -15.51 2.63
N GLY A 383 -0.58 -14.88 1.88
CA GLY A 383 -0.13 -13.52 2.14
C GLY A 383 -0.21 -12.59 0.92
N TRP A 384 0.24 -11.37 1.12
CA TRP A 384 0.30 -10.38 0.05
C TRP A 384 1.44 -10.66 -0.92
N PHE A 385 1.17 -10.52 -2.22
CA PHE A 385 2.21 -10.59 -3.25
C PHE A 385 3.22 -9.44 -3.10
N ASN A 386 2.72 -8.24 -2.78
CA ASN A 386 3.54 -7.05 -2.58
C ASN A 386 2.88 -6.14 -1.53
N VAL A 387 3.70 -5.46 -0.73
CA VAL A 387 3.25 -4.51 0.29
C VAL A 387 2.42 -3.37 -0.29
N ILE A 388 2.67 -2.97 -1.53
CA ILE A 388 1.95 -1.90 -2.23
C ILE A 388 0.47 -2.27 -2.40
N PHE A 389 0.18 -3.52 -2.77
CA PHE A 389 -1.19 -4.02 -2.89
C PHE A 389 -1.90 -4.03 -1.53
N ARG A 390 -1.22 -4.50 -0.47
CA ARG A 390 -1.73 -4.47 0.89
C ARG A 390 -2.17 -3.08 1.30
N ASP A 391 -1.29 -2.10 1.13
CA ASP A 391 -1.52 -0.74 1.60
C ASP A 391 -2.62 -0.04 0.81
N TYR A 392 -2.65 -0.25 -0.52
CA TYR A 392 -3.75 0.23 -1.35
C TYR A 392 -5.09 -0.37 -0.94
N VAL A 393 -5.12 -1.70 -0.77
CA VAL A 393 -6.32 -2.45 -0.37
C VAL A 393 -6.82 -1.97 0.98
N THR A 394 -5.92 -1.81 1.96
CA THR A 394 -6.26 -1.31 3.29
C THR A 394 -6.85 0.08 3.24
N ALA A 395 -6.19 1.01 2.54
CA ALA A 395 -6.66 2.38 2.41
C ALA A 395 -8.05 2.45 1.72
N ARG A 396 -8.28 1.62 0.70
CA ARG A 396 -9.55 1.57 -0.01
C ARG A 396 -10.66 0.91 0.79
N ALA A 397 -10.39 -0.22 1.44
CA ALA A 397 -11.37 -0.93 2.26
C ALA A 397 -11.86 -0.08 3.43
N GLN A 398 -10.98 0.71 4.04
CA GLN A 398 -11.29 1.58 5.16
C GLN A 398 -12.29 2.69 4.81
N SER A 399 -12.25 3.19 3.57
CA SER A 399 -13.12 4.25 3.06
C SER A 399 -14.32 3.74 2.23
N SER A 400 -14.49 2.42 2.13
CA SER A 400 -15.45 1.81 1.21
C SER A 400 -16.87 1.76 1.74
N ALA A 401 -17.84 2.05 0.87
CA ALA A 401 -19.26 1.85 1.15
C ALA A 401 -19.65 0.37 1.28
N SER A 402 -18.85 -0.56 0.73
CA SER A 402 -19.06 -2.00 0.85
C SER A 402 -18.70 -2.54 2.24
N THR A 403 -18.07 -1.72 3.07
CA THR A 403 -17.64 -2.08 4.41
C THR A 403 -18.66 -1.58 5.43
N SER A 404 -19.13 -2.44 6.32
CA SER A 404 -20.01 -2.03 7.42
C SER A 404 -19.26 -1.10 8.39
N ALA A 405 -19.99 -0.30 9.17
CA ALA A 405 -19.38 0.60 10.16
C ALA A 405 -18.52 -0.18 11.18
N GLU A 406 -18.96 -1.39 11.56
CA GLU A 406 -18.21 -2.25 12.47
C GLU A 406 -16.96 -2.83 11.80
N ALA A 407 -17.06 -3.27 10.55
CA ALA A 407 -15.91 -3.72 9.77
C ALA A 407 -14.89 -2.59 9.58
N ALA A 408 -15.32 -1.39 9.23
CA ALA A 408 -14.45 -0.24 9.13
C ALA A 408 -13.73 0.08 10.47
N LYS A 409 -14.42 -0.08 11.59
CA LYS A 409 -13.82 0.06 12.94
C LYS A 409 -12.77 -1.01 13.20
N ARG A 410 -13.02 -2.27 12.84
CA ARG A 410 -12.02 -3.35 12.98
C ARG A 410 -10.79 -3.11 12.13
N ILE A 411 -10.97 -2.67 10.87
CA ILE A 411 -9.85 -2.31 9.99
C ILE A 411 -9.00 -1.20 10.64
N ARG A 412 -9.62 -0.12 11.13
CA ARG A 412 -8.89 0.95 11.82
C ARG A 412 -8.16 0.47 13.06
N SER A 413 -8.81 -0.34 13.88
CA SER A 413 -8.17 -0.93 15.07
C SER A 413 -6.96 -1.77 14.69
N ASN A 414 -7.06 -2.61 13.66
CA ASN A 414 -5.93 -3.39 13.13
C ASN A 414 -4.79 -2.48 12.63
N VAL A 415 -5.09 -1.46 11.84
CA VAL A 415 -4.09 -0.51 11.34
C VAL A 415 -3.35 0.20 12.48
N LEU A 416 -4.03 0.52 13.58
CA LEU A 416 -3.42 1.14 14.77
C LEU A 416 -2.72 0.13 15.68
N SER A 417 -2.95 -1.17 15.51
CA SER A 417 -2.44 -2.21 16.40
C SER A 417 -0.91 -2.32 16.38
N ALA A 418 -0.37 -2.99 17.40
CA ALA A 418 1.06 -3.28 17.50
C ALA A 418 1.57 -4.21 16.40
N GLU A 419 0.71 -5.05 15.85
CA GLU A 419 1.04 -6.08 14.86
C GLU A 419 1.12 -5.51 13.44
N TRP A 420 0.33 -4.47 13.15
CA TRP A 420 0.38 -3.78 11.88
C TRP A 420 1.68 -2.97 11.72
N LYS A 421 2.44 -3.27 10.68
CA LYS A 421 3.60 -2.45 10.28
C LYS A 421 3.15 -1.46 9.22
N HIS A 422 3.05 -0.20 9.60
CA HIS A 422 2.78 0.86 8.64
C HIS A 422 3.88 0.91 7.59
N SER A 423 3.48 1.07 6.34
CA SER A 423 4.37 1.32 5.23
C SER A 423 4.19 2.74 4.70
N PRO A 424 5.17 3.27 3.94
CA PRO A 424 5.06 4.57 3.29
C PRO A 424 3.83 4.71 2.38
N MET A 425 3.40 3.60 1.79
CA MET A 425 2.37 3.58 0.77
C MET A 425 0.97 3.89 1.26
N TYR A 426 0.61 3.45 2.48
CA TYR A 426 -0.73 3.65 3.02
C TYR A 426 -1.18 5.11 3.02
N GLY A 427 -0.29 6.02 3.47
CA GLY A 427 -0.59 7.46 3.51
C GLY A 427 -0.81 8.07 2.13
N PHE A 428 -0.01 7.65 1.15
CA PHE A 428 -0.13 8.13 -0.21
C PHE A 428 -1.39 7.62 -0.91
N PHE A 429 -1.73 6.37 -0.73
CA PHE A 429 -2.97 5.82 -1.27
C PHE A 429 -4.21 6.44 -0.63
N SER A 430 -4.20 6.65 0.67
CA SER A 430 -5.28 7.35 1.38
C SER A 430 -5.50 8.77 0.82
N TYR A 431 -4.42 9.48 0.51
CA TYR A 431 -4.48 10.79 -0.12
C TYR A 431 -5.03 10.73 -1.56
N SER A 432 -4.51 9.82 -2.38
CA SER A 432 -4.92 9.65 -3.78
C SER A 432 -6.40 9.27 -3.91
N LEU A 433 -6.85 8.31 -3.11
CA LEU A 433 -8.25 7.88 -3.08
C LEU A 433 -9.19 9.00 -2.64
N GLY A 434 -8.76 9.81 -1.67
CA GLY A 434 -9.54 10.94 -1.20
C GLY A 434 -9.74 12.02 -2.24
N LYS A 435 -8.75 12.33 -3.04
CA LYS A 435 -8.88 13.28 -4.17
C LYS A 435 -9.86 12.78 -5.23
N SER A 436 -9.87 11.48 -5.49
CA SER A 436 -10.71 10.87 -6.52
C SER A 436 -12.21 11.00 -6.23
N VAL A 437 -12.60 11.03 -4.95
CA VAL A 437 -14.01 10.94 -4.54
C VAL A 437 -14.68 12.31 -4.39
N SER A 438 -13.95 13.37 -4.02
CA SER A 438 -14.59 14.60 -3.55
C SER A 438 -14.17 15.90 -4.26
N GLY A 439 -13.10 15.91 -5.03
CA GLY A 439 -12.50 17.17 -5.51
C GLY A 439 -12.06 18.15 -4.40
N ASP A 440 -12.54 17.94 -3.18
CA ASP A 440 -12.13 18.55 -1.92
C ASP A 440 -11.33 17.52 -1.10
N ALA A 441 -10.50 17.99 -0.18
CA ALA A 441 -9.74 17.13 0.71
C ALA A 441 -10.66 16.08 1.37
N SER A 442 -10.29 14.81 1.26
CA SER A 442 -11.12 13.71 1.77
C SER A 442 -11.33 13.80 3.27
N ALA A 443 -12.58 13.59 3.68
CA ALA A 443 -12.87 13.41 5.10
C ALA A 443 -12.41 12.02 5.53
N CYS A 444 -11.47 11.96 6.48
CA CYS A 444 -11.01 10.73 7.12
C CYS A 444 -11.59 10.58 8.53
N HIS A 445 -11.52 9.41 9.10
CA HIS A 445 -11.84 9.23 10.51
C HIS A 445 -10.69 9.75 11.38
N SER A 446 -10.96 10.13 12.63
CA SER A 446 -9.92 10.64 13.54
C SER A 446 -8.78 9.64 13.78
N ASP A 447 -9.12 8.37 13.90
CA ASP A 447 -8.15 7.30 14.10
C ASP A 447 -7.20 7.14 12.90
N ASP A 448 -7.65 7.52 11.69
CA ASP A 448 -6.82 7.49 10.49
C ASP A 448 -5.66 8.48 10.55
N LEU A 449 -5.80 9.58 11.28
CA LEU A 449 -4.73 10.57 11.40
C LEU A 449 -3.47 10.02 12.08
N GLY A 450 -3.64 9.15 13.08
CA GLY A 450 -2.51 8.45 13.71
C GLY A 450 -1.85 7.45 12.76
N ALA A 451 -2.65 6.67 12.02
CA ALA A 451 -2.16 5.75 11.00
C ALA A 451 -1.43 6.47 9.86
N LEU A 452 -1.97 7.60 9.40
CA LEU A 452 -1.32 8.46 8.40
C LEU A 452 0.01 9.01 8.91
N TYR A 453 0.06 9.47 10.16
CA TYR A 453 1.31 9.92 10.78
C TYR A 453 2.38 8.83 10.74
N GLU A 454 2.05 7.61 11.18
CA GLU A 454 2.97 6.47 11.15
C GLU A 454 3.42 6.11 9.73
N SER A 455 2.50 6.12 8.77
CA SER A 455 2.80 5.85 7.36
C SER A 455 3.75 6.89 6.77
N PHE A 456 3.46 8.19 6.94
CA PHE A 456 4.35 9.26 6.47
C PHE A 456 5.71 9.24 7.16
N LYS A 457 5.75 8.84 8.44
CA LYS A 457 7.01 8.67 9.15
C LYS A 457 7.85 7.52 8.58
N SER A 458 7.23 6.42 8.21
CA SER A 458 7.90 5.29 7.53
C SER A 458 8.44 5.68 6.15
N ALA A 459 7.92 6.73 5.53
CA ALA A 459 8.41 7.29 4.30
C ALA A 459 9.67 8.16 4.45
N CYS A 460 10.05 8.53 5.68
CA CYS A 460 11.23 9.36 5.93
C CYS A 460 12.52 8.54 5.83
N GLU A 461 13.47 9.01 5.04
CA GLU A 461 14.86 8.53 5.05
C GLU A 461 15.63 9.14 6.25
N ALA A 462 16.89 8.72 6.42
CA ALA A 462 17.71 9.12 7.59
C ALA A 462 17.84 10.65 7.78
N ASP A 463 17.88 11.40 6.69
CA ASP A 463 18.02 12.86 6.69
C ASP A 463 16.67 13.60 6.58
N ASP A 464 15.57 12.87 6.47
CA ASP A 464 14.25 13.44 6.34
C ASP A 464 13.60 13.70 7.70
N ARG A 465 12.75 14.72 7.74
CA ARG A 465 11.93 15.03 8.92
C ARG A 465 10.47 15.11 8.52
N LEU A 466 9.65 14.27 9.13
CA LEU A 466 8.20 14.45 9.08
C LEU A 466 7.81 15.69 9.88
N VAL A 467 7.07 16.58 9.27
CA VAL A 467 6.49 17.76 9.91
C VAL A 467 4.99 17.62 9.90
N THR A 468 4.41 17.54 11.08
CA THR A 468 2.98 17.34 11.28
C THR A 468 2.34 18.53 11.96
N ALA A 469 1.18 18.96 11.43
CA ALA A 469 0.38 20.00 12.03
C ALA A 469 -1.09 19.54 12.04
N ILE A 470 -1.70 19.44 13.22
CA ILE A 470 -3.09 19.03 13.38
C ILE A 470 -3.81 20.04 14.29
N GLY A 471 -4.98 20.49 13.88
CA GLY A 471 -5.73 21.45 14.64
C GLY A 471 -7.22 21.46 14.29
N ARG A 472 -8.00 22.17 15.08
CA ARG A 472 -9.43 22.31 14.87
C ARG A 472 -9.72 23.31 13.75
N ALA A 473 -10.53 22.91 12.77
CA ALA A 473 -11.02 23.75 11.69
C ALA A 473 -12.55 23.71 11.68
N GLY A 474 -13.16 24.65 12.41
CA GLY A 474 -14.62 24.66 12.61
C GLY A 474 -15.09 23.44 13.41
N ASN A 475 -15.89 22.58 12.80
CA ASN A 475 -16.52 21.41 13.43
C ASN A 475 -15.76 20.11 13.18
N ARG A 476 -14.58 20.18 12.53
CA ARG A 476 -13.73 19.04 12.15
C ARG A 476 -12.27 19.30 12.49
N LEU A 477 -11.43 18.26 12.44
CA LEU A 477 -10.00 18.41 12.53
C LEU A 477 -9.40 18.56 11.13
N ALA A 478 -8.34 19.35 11.03
CA ALA A 478 -7.53 19.49 9.84
C ALA A 478 -6.10 19.06 10.17
N ALA A 479 -5.53 18.20 9.35
CA ALA A 479 -4.17 17.73 9.48
C ALA A 479 -3.35 18.10 8.23
N SER A 480 -2.07 18.38 8.43
CA SER A 480 -1.10 18.61 7.36
C SER A 480 0.14 17.80 7.65
N PHE A 481 0.58 17.03 6.68
CA PHE A 481 1.82 16.25 6.74
C PHE A 481 2.77 16.73 5.64
N SER A 482 4.04 16.88 5.95
CA SER A 482 5.09 17.16 4.97
C SER A 482 6.38 16.46 5.36
N ILE A 483 7.09 15.91 4.39
CA ILE A 483 8.43 15.37 4.57
C ILE A 483 9.41 16.41 4.04
N VAL A 484 10.40 16.76 4.87
CA VAL A 484 11.37 17.83 4.58
C VAL A 484 12.77 17.26 4.66
N ARG A 485 13.54 17.40 3.56
CA ARG A 485 14.95 17.05 3.49
C ARG A 485 15.80 18.32 3.57
N GLY A 486 16.55 18.47 4.66
CA GLY A 486 17.22 19.74 4.96
C GLY A 486 16.19 20.86 5.12
N ASP A 487 16.25 21.89 4.27
CA ASP A 487 15.31 23.01 4.27
C ASP A 487 14.27 22.96 3.14
N ASN A 488 14.33 21.92 2.29
CA ASN A 488 13.41 21.80 1.15
C ASN A 488 12.34 20.73 1.42
N PRO A 489 11.06 21.02 1.14
CA PRO A 489 10.04 20.00 1.17
C PRO A 489 10.33 18.96 0.06
N SER A 490 10.48 17.70 0.45
CA SER A 490 10.56 16.58 -0.49
C SER A 490 9.16 16.06 -0.83
N ILE A 491 8.24 16.09 0.14
CA ILE A 491 6.84 15.72 -0.05
C ILE A 491 5.95 16.70 0.72
N GLY A 492 4.92 17.20 0.08
CA GLY A 492 3.84 17.93 0.72
C GLY A 492 3.91 19.45 0.65
N PRO A 493 3.04 20.15 1.36
CA PRO A 493 2.13 19.64 2.41
C PRO A 493 0.91 18.91 1.84
N LEU A 494 0.55 17.78 2.48
CA LEU A 494 -0.68 17.03 2.24
C LEU A 494 -1.71 17.41 3.29
N HIS A 495 -2.93 17.70 2.87
CA HIS A 495 -3.99 18.15 3.75
C HIS A 495 -5.09 17.10 3.86
N PHE A 496 -5.44 16.74 5.09
CA PHE A 496 -6.53 15.83 5.42
C PHE A 496 -7.52 16.56 6.33
N PHE A 497 -8.79 16.21 6.19
CA PHE A 497 -9.85 16.71 7.08
C PHE A 497 -10.61 15.50 7.64
N THR A 498 -10.99 15.59 8.91
CA THR A 498 -11.85 14.56 9.49
C THR A 498 -13.32 14.84 9.19
N HIS A 499 -14.15 13.83 9.45
CA HIS A 499 -15.59 14.02 9.48
C HIS A 499 -15.99 15.06 10.56
N GLU A 500 -17.14 15.69 10.39
CA GLU A 500 -17.67 16.62 11.36
C GLU A 500 -17.98 15.92 12.70
N GLY A 501 -17.81 16.65 13.79
CA GLY A 501 -18.04 16.13 15.13
C GLY A 501 -16.89 15.29 15.71
N THR A 502 -15.76 15.18 15.00
CA THR A 502 -14.58 14.48 15.50
C THR A 502 -13.97 15.17 16.71
N VAL A 503 -13.78 14.44 17.80
CA VAL A 503 -13.33 14.96 19.10
C VAL A 503 -11.99 14.40 19.57
N SER A 504 -11.55 13.25 19.10
CA SER A 504 -10.33 12.58 19.56
C SER A 504 -9.37 12.24 18.43
N ILE A 505 -8.09 12.06 18.77
CA ILE A 505 -7.05 11.56 17.89
C ILE A 505 -6.11 10.64 18.67
N THR A 506 -5.75 9.51 18.10
CA THR A 506 -4.86 8.51 18.71
C THR A 506 -3.53 8.43 17.98
N PHE A 507 -2.42 8.52 18.74
CA PHE A 507 -1.08 8.22 18.26
C PHE A 507 -0.58 6.96 18.96
N PRO A 508 -0.36 5.85 18.25
CA PRO A 508 -0.15 4.56 18.90
C PRO A 508 1.27 4.33 19.43
N ARG A 509 2.32 4.92 18.84
CA ARG A 509 3.71 4.53 19.12
C ARG A 509 4.63 5.67 19.50
N GLU A 510 4.64 6.69 18.67
CA GLU A 510 5.58 7.80 18.83
C GLU A 510 5.06 9.07 18.18
N LEU A 511 5.66 10.19 18.60
CA LEU A 511 5.36 11.50 18.03
C LEU A 511 6.62 12.37 18.02
N SER A 512 6.94 12.97 16.86
CA SER A 512 8.06 13.90 16.69
C SER A 512 7.71 14.98 15.67
N ASN A 513 8.30 16.17 15.82
CA ASN A 513 8.09 17.33 14.94
C ASN A 513 6.60 17.60 14.66
N ALA A 514 5.77 17.46 15.68
CA ALA A 514 4.32 17.54 15.60
C ALA A 514 3.78 18.71 16.38
N ASN A 515 2.87 19.42 15.78
CA ASN A 515 2.13 20.52 16.35
C ASN A 515 0.64 20.17 16.36
N ILE A 516 0.09 19.93 17.52
CA ILE A 516 -1.30 19.53 17.74
C ILE A 516 -1.95 20.58 18.65
N TRP A 517 -3.08 21.16 18.23
CA TRP A 517 -3.71 22.23 19.02
C TRP A 517 -5.22 22.26 18.90
N ASP A 518 -5.87 22.74 19.96
CA ASP A 518 -7.32 22.91 20.09
C ASP A 518 -8.11 21.62 19.79
N ILE A 519 -7.54 20.49 20.12
CA ILE A 519 -8.20 19.18 19.98
C ILE A 519 -8.89 18.85 21.29
N PRO A 520 -10.15 18.41 21.29
CA PRO A 520 -10.83 18.05 22.53
C PRO A 520 -10.10 16.95 23.29
N GLU A 521 -9.69 15.87 22.61
CA GLU A 521 -9.02 14.75 23.24
C GLU A 521 -7.85 14.25 22.40
N VAL A 522 -6.70 14.00 23.03
CA VAL A 522 -5.53 13.36 22.42
C VAL A 522 -5.17 12.12 23.22
N ILE A 523 -5.05 10.99 22.53
CA ILE A 523 -4.70 9.70 23.10
C ILE A 523 -3.28 9.33 22.67
N LEU A 524 -2.40 9.09 23.64
CA LEU A 524 -1.02 8.67 23.43
C LEU A 524 -0.83 7.22 23.89
N GLY A 525 -0.37 6.37 22.98
CA GLY A 525 -0.28 4.94 23.22
C GLY A 525 -1.38 4.21 22.44
N GLY A 526 -2.00 3.27 22.85
CA GLY A 526 -2.96 2.37 22.26
C GLY A 526 -2.81 1.06 23.00
N ASP A 527 -2.74 -0.04 22.29
CA ASP A 527 -2.51 -1.37 22.90
C ASP A 527 -1.03 -1.62 23.26
N ARG A 528 -0.14 -0.63 23.07
CA ARG A 528 1.28 -0.79 23.34
C ARG A 528 1.68 -0.36 24.74
N PRO A 529 2.65 -1.08 25.36
CA PRO A 529 3.13 -0.72 26.67
C PRO A 529 3.96 0.58 26.69
N SER A 530 4.54 1.00 25.57
CA SER A 530 5.42 2.17 25.53
C SER A 530 5.05 3.15 24.42
N PHE A 531 5.19 4.45 24.72
CA PHE A 531 5.06 5.55 23.79
C PHE A 531 6.32 6.42 23.80
N LYS A 532 6.79 6.87 22.64
CA LYS A 532 8.03 7.64 22.51
C LYS A 532 7.78 9.04 21.99
N PHE A 533 8.30 10.04 22.69
CA PHE A 533 8.42 11.39 22.17
C PHE A 533 9.79 11.61 21.51
N GLY A 534 9.77 12.17 20.32
CA GLY A 534 10.91 12.76 19.68
C GLY A 534 10.89 14.30 19.80
N PRO A 535 11.82 14.99 19.12
CA PRO A 535 11.96 16.43 19.21
C PRO A 535 10.77 17.19 18.60
N GLY A 536 10.57 18.45 19.06
CA GLY A 536 9.67 19.38 18.41
C GLY A 536 8.17 19.05 18.53
N VAL A 537 7.78 18.38 19.61
CA VAL A 537 6.37 18.07 19.90
C VAL A 537 5.72 19.16 20.72
N TYR A 538 4.58 19.63 20.25
CA TYR A 538 3.68 20.51 20.98
C TYR A 538 2.26 19.96 20.90
N ILE A 539 1.64 19.68 22.04
CA ILE A 539 0.24 19.25 22.13
C ILE A 539 -0.52 20.27 22.99
N SER A 540 -1.65 20.75 22.47
CA SER A 540 -2.64 21.54 23.22
C SER A 540 -4.00 20.92 23.04
N CYS A 541 -4.60 20.40 24.09
CA CYS A 541 -5.86 19.66 24.03
C CYS A 541 -6.75 19.95 25.27
N GLY A 542 -7.99 19.49 25.21
CA GLY A 542 -8.85 19.41 26.38
C GLY A 542 -8.35 18.29 27.29
N ASP A 543 -8.55 17.07 26.89
CA ASP A 543 -8.15 15.90 27.63
C ASP A 543 -6.95 15.23 26.99
N LEU A 544 -5.92 14.94 27.77
CA LEU A 544 -4.76 14.15 27.36
C LEU A 544 -4.85 12.79 28.03
N MET A 545 -5.14 11.77 27.25
CA MET A 545 -5.14 10.39 27.71
C MET A 545 -3.82 9.72 27.37
N VAL A 546 -3.17 9.11 28.34
CA VAL A 546 -1.94 8.31 28.13
C VAL A 546 -2.25 6.87 28.51
N SER A 547 -2.49 6.04 27.52
CA SER A 547 -2.79 4.62 27.67
C SER A 547 -1.54 3.74 27.75
N ALA A 548 -0.37 4.25 27.34
CA ALA A 548 0.90 3.55 27.48
C ALA A 548 1.31 3.46 28.94
N SER A 549 1.84 2.33 29.40
CA SER A 549 2.41 2.15 30.74
C SER A 549 3.82 2.74 30.87
N GLU A 550 4.49 3.02 29.77
CA GLU A 550 5.81 3.64 29.72
C GLU A 550 5.83 4.77 28.69
N LEU A 551 6.35 5.93 29.09
CA LEU A 551 6.55 7.08 28.23
C LEU A 551 8.05 7.42 28.18
N GLN A 552 8.61 7.48 26.97
CA GLN A 552 10.01 7.77 26.73
C GLN A 552 10.17 9.16 26.09
N ALA A 553 11.00 10.02 26.67
CA ALA A 553 11.26 11.36 26.17
C ALA A 553 12.76 11.72 26.32
N TYR A 554 13.59 11.12 25.47
CA TYR A 554 15.01 11.44 25.40
C TYR A 554 15.27 12.38 24.22
N ILE A 555 15.33 13.69 24.48
CA ILE A 555 15.33 14.71 23.42
C ILE A 555 16.71 15.35 23.20
N GLY A 556 17.57 15.29 24.21
CA GLY A 556 18.90 15.91 24.15
C GLY A 556 18.90 17.41 24.51
N ARG A 557 20.04 17.90 24.97
CA ARG A 557 20.16 19.23 25.60
C ARG A 557 19.96 20.41 24.65
N ASP A 558 20.21 20.22 23.37
CA ASP A 558 20.18 21.30 22.36
C ASP A 558 18.89 21.34 21.54
N VAL A 559 17.89 20.53 21.93
CA VAL A 559 16.64 20.37 21.19
C VAL A 559 15.44 20.84 22.02
N SER A 560 14.38 21.26 21.32
CA SER A 560 13.16 21.75 21.97
C SER A 560 12.49 20.67 22.81
N PRO A 561 12.14 20.96 24.06
CA PRO A 561 11.41 20.02 24.89
C PRO A 561 10.02 19.71 24.30
N VAL A 562 9.47 18.57 24.68
CA VAL A 562 8.06 18.24 24.48
C VAL A 562 7.20 19.15 25.34
N VAL A 563 6.21 19.78 24.76
CA VAL A 563 5.26 20.62 25.50
C VAL A 563 3.87 19.99 25.42
N LEU A 564 3.37 19.59 26.57
CA LEU A 564 2.03 19.04 26.75
C LEU A 564 1.17 20.06 27.47
N HIS A 565 0.16 20.60 26.84
CA HIS A 565 -0.78 21.54 27.43
C HIS A 565 -2.19 20.92 27.37
N ALA A 566 -2.71 20.53 28.52
CA ALA A 566 -4.02 19.90 28.64
C ALA A 566 -4.84 20.51 29.76
N LYS A 567 -6.15 20.47 29.68
CA LYS A 567 -7.03 20.82 30.80
C LYS A 567 -7.01 19.73 31.86
N SER A 568 -7.19 18.49 31.40
CA SER A 568 -7.08 17.31 32.25
C SER A 568 -6.06 16.33 31.67
N LEU A 569 -5.49 15.48 32.53
CA LEU A 569 -4.60 14.40 32.15
C LEU A 569 -5.06 13.11 32.80
N ILE A 570 -5.39 12.13 31.96
CA ILE A 570 -5.85 10.81 32.38
C ILE A 570 -4.75 9.81 32.05
N SER A 571 -4.22 9.12 33.04
CA SER A 571 -3.27 8.03 32.85
C SER A 571 -3.43 7.02 33.98
N GLU A 572 -3.25 5.75 33.62
CA GLU A 572 -3.06 4.72 34.64
C GLU A 572 -1.65 4.80 35.24
N SER A 573 -1.21 3.75 35.89
CA SER A 573 0.15 3.66 36.42
C SER A 573 1.17 3.78 35.28
N ILE A 574 1.93 4.88 35.26
CA ILE A 574 2.88 5.16 34.17
C ILE A 574 4.31 5.34 34.69
N ARG A 575 5.26 4.84 33.96
CA ARG A 575 6.69 5.10 34.11
C ARG A 575 7.16 6.10 33.04
N ILE A 576 7.70 7.24 33.47
CA ILE A 576 8.25 8.23 32.56
C ILE A 576 9.78 8.12 32.58
N GLN A 577 10.36 7.85 31.41
CA GLN A 577 11.79 7.81 31.17
C GLN A 577 12.20 9.06 30.38
N GLY A 578 13.09 9.87 30.96
CA GLY A 578 13.59 11.11 30.36
C GLY A 578 13.98 12.12 31.43
N ASP A 579 14.67 13.17 31.02
CA ASP A 579 15.02 14.28 31.92
C ASP A 579 13.76 15.16 32.11
N VAL A 580 13.66 15.79 33.31
CA VAL A 580 12.61 16.78 33.59
C VAL A 580 12.69 17.99 32.64
N ALA A 581 13.86 18.26 32.09
CA ALA A 581 14.06 19.30 31.10
C ALA A 581 13.47 18.94 29.72
N ASP A 582 13.28 17.65 29.42
CA ASP A 582 12.80 17.18 28.14
C ASP A 582 11.28 17.28 27.97
N VAL A 583 10.53 17.38 29.05
CA VAL A 583 9.06 17.45 29.05
C VAL A 583 8.55 18.62 29.89
N ILE A 584 7.74 19.47 29.29
CA ILE A 584 7.01 20.55 29.98
C ILE A 584 5.53 20.20 29.95
N LEU A 585 4.98 19.90 31.09
CA LEU A 585 3.54 19.62 31.24
C LEU A 585 2.84 20.83 31.90
N ILE A 586 1.85 21.36 31.19
CA ILE A 586 0.94 22.41 31.66
C ILE A 586 -0.43 21.77 31.77
N CYS A 587 -0.93 21.65 33.00
CA CYS A 587 -2.25 21.09 33.25
C CYS A 587 -2.97 21.97 34.30
N GLU A 588 -4.28 22.16 34.08
CA GLU A 588 -5.09 22.95 35.05
C GLU A 588 -5.29 22.19 36.35
N GLU A 589 -5.30 20.87 36.28
CA GLU A 589 -5.47 20.00 37.44
C GLU A 589 -4.14 19.77 38.19
N HIS A 590 -4.22 19.49 39.48
CA HIS A 590 -3.05 19.09 40.28
C HIS A 590 -2.81 17.60 40.08
N LEU A 591 -1.68 17.28 39.46
CA LEU A 591 -1.32 15.91 39.12
C LEU A 591 -0.48 15.24 40.20
N GLY A 592 -0.74 13.95 40.41
CA GLY A 592 0.07 13.09 41.26
C GLY A 592 1.42 12.71 40.64
N PHE A 593 2.22 11.91 41.35
CA PHE A 593 3.43 11.30 40.81
C PHE A 593 3.08 10.27 39.75
N PRO A 594 3.85 10.15 38.61
CA PRO A 594 5.10 10.85 38.32
C PRO A 594 4.94 12.23 37.65
N TRP A 595 3.73 12.60 37.21
CA TRP A 595 3.47 13.79 36.40
C TRP A 595 3.78 15.10 37.13
N SER A 596 3.63 15.11 38.45
CA SER A 596 3.94 16.27 39.27
C SER A 596 5.39 16.78 39.14
N LYS A 597 6.32 15.92 38.68
CA LYS A 597 7.73 16.30 38.41
C LYS A 597 7.86 17.16 37.16
N TYR A 598 6.97 16.94 36.17
CA TYR A 598 6.99 17.59 34.85
C TYR A 598 6.00 18.76 34.80
N GLN A 599 5.08 18.84 35.79
CA GLN A 599 4.02 19.85 35.83
C GLN A 599 4.58 21.20 36.17
N ARG A 600 4.37 22.18 35.29
CA ARG A 600 4.63 23.59 35.55
C ARG A 600 3.30 24.31 35.82
N ARG A 601 3.13 24.86 37.02
CA ARG A 601 1.91 25.57 37.41
C ARG A 601 1.84 26.92 36.71
N LEU A 602 0.77 27.12 35.98
CA LEU A 602 0.34 28.46 35.59
C LEU A 602 -0.39 29.08 36.77
N ASN A 603 0.27 29.97 37.50
CA ASN A 603 -0.40 30.76 38.58
C ASN A 603 -1.42 31.72 37.95
N LEU A 604 -2.63 31.24 37.66
CA LEU A 604 -3.73 32.03 37.09
C LEU A 604 -4.68 32.62 38.17
N GLY A 605 -4.55 32.16 39.40
CA GLY A 605 -5.37 32.63 40.54
C GLY A 605 -4.98 34.04 41.01
N GLY A 606 -5.91 34.99 40.96
CA GLY A 606 -5.73 36.34 41.57
C GLY A 606 -5.24 37.44 40.63
N LEU A 607 -5.03 37.19 39.34
CA LEU A 607 -4.64 38.24 38.39
C LEU A 607 -5.84 39.16 38.02
N ALA A 608 -5.61 40.49 37.96
CA ALA A 608 -6.56 41.45 37.41
C ALA A 608 -6.94 41.07 35.93
N ALA A 609 -8.12 41.45 35.45
CA ALA A 609 -8.62 41.09 34.10
C ALA A 609 -7.60 41.44 33.01
N ASP A 610 -6.96 42.61 33.07
CA ASP A 610 -5.91 43.03 32.11
C ASP A 610 -4.65 42.15 32.22
N ALA A 611 -4.32 41.61 33.34
CA ALA A 611 -3.18 40.72 33.49
C ALA A 611 -3.47 39.31 32.96
N ARG A 612 -4.71 38.83 33.09
CA ARG A 612 -5.16 37.56 32.45
C ARG A 612 -5.16 37.69 30.92
N GLU A 613 -5.67 38.82 30.40
CA GLU A 613 -5.70 39.06 28.99
C GLU A 613 -4.28 39.20 28.39
N ARG A 614 -3.38 39.96 29.04
CA ARG A 614 -1.96 40.04 28.65
C ARG A 614 -1.30 38.67 28.58
N ARG A 615 -1.56 37.82 29.59
CA ARG A 615 -1.00 36.47 29.59
C ARG A 615 -1.60 35.62 28.47
N ALA A 616 -2.89 35.69 28.20
CA ALA A 616 -3.53 35.01 27.11
C ALA A 616 -2.96 35.44 25.75
N LEU A 617 -2.79 36.73 25.54
CA LEU A 617 -2.15 37.29 24.32
C LEU A 617 -0.69 36.87 24.20
N TYR A 618 0.06 36.80 25.27
CA TYR A 618 1.43 36.30 25.27
C TYR A 618 1.53 34.81 24.90
N LEU A 619 0.59 33.99 25.39
CA LEU A 619 0.55 32.58 25.02
C LEU A 619 0.26 32.41 23.52
N GLU A 620 -0.63 33.23 22.93
CA GLU A 620 -0.87 33.24 21.48
C GLU A 620 0.35 33.74 20.73
N PHE A 621 1.01 34.79 21.19
CA PHE A 621 2.26 35.28 20.59
C PHE A 621 3.32 34.19 20.56
N ARG A 622 3.55 33.54 21.69
CA ARG A 622 4.44 32.39 21.78
C ARG A 622 4.04 31.27 20.81
N ARG A 623 2.75 30.93 20.76
CA ARG A 623 2.20 29.91 19.88
C ARG A 623 2.48 30.24 18.41
N ILE A 624 2.25 31.45 17.98
CA ILE A 624 2.46 31.89 16.60
C ILE A 624 3.94 31.91 16.27
N VAL A 625 4.78 32.52 17.09
CA VAL A 625 6.21 32.66 16.79
C VAL A 625 6.94 31.33 16.73
N LEU A 626 6.57 30.37 17.59
CA LEU A 626 7.15 29.02 17.56
C LEU A 626 6.73 28.19 16.35
N ARG A 627 5.77 28.66 15.53
CA ARG A 627 5.39 28.02 14.26
C ARG A 627 6.34 28.30 13.12
N PHE A 628 7.01 29.44 13.16
CA PHE A 628 7.98 29.79 12.15
C PHE A 628 9.18 28.85 12.26
N LYS A 629 9.60 28.25 11.15
CA LYS A 629 10.77 27.39 11.05
C LYS A 629 11.92 28.15 10.47
N ASP A 630 13.12 27.88 10.93
CA ASP A 630 14.31 28.51 10.44
C ASP A 630 14.50 28.13 8.96
N ALA A 631 14.50 29.13 8.10
CA ALA A 631 14.91 29.05 6.70
C ALA A 631 16.35 29.58 6.58
N LYS A 632 17.03 29.27 5.48
CA LYS A 632 18.34 29.88 5.19
C LYS A 632 18.20 31.41 5.13
N ASP A 633 19.22 32.12 5.56
CA ASP A 633 19.35 33.59 5.43
C ASP A 633 18.60 34.47 6.42
N ARG A 634 18.55 34.08 7.71
CA ARG A 634 18.01 34.90 8.80
C ARG A 634 16.49 35.10 8.82
N GLU A 635 15.76 34.40 8.01
CA GLU A 635 14.30 34.39 8.02
C GLU A 635 13.79 33.05 8.51
N ALA A 636 12.69 33.07 9.24
CA ALA A 636 11.93 31.86 9.55
C ALA A 636 10.56 31.95 8.86
N ALA A 637 10.08 30.86 8.29
CA ALA A 637 8.91 30.86 7.44
C ALA A 637 7.81 29.90 7.89
N VAL A 638 6.56 30.25 7.55
CA VAL A 638 5.40 29.36 7.69
C VAL A 638 4.43 29.60 6.52
N TYR A 639 3.83 28.53 6.02
CA TYR A 639 2.89 28.60 4.91
C TYR A 639 1.60 29.33 5.31
N GLN A 640 1.15 30.31 4.47
CA GLN A 640 0.03 31.19 4.78
C GLN A 640 -1.27 30.42 5.09
N PRO A 641 -1.76 29.47 4.27
CA PRO A 641 -2.97 28.71 4.60
C PRO A 641 -2.86 27.94 5.93
N MET A 642 -1.67 27.46 6.26
CA MET A 642 -1.42 26.81 7.54
C MET A 642 -1.55 27.80 8.70
N MET A 643 -0.95 28.98 8.58
CA MET A 643 -1.07 30.02 9.60
C MET A 643 -2.52 30.49 9.72
N ASP A 644 -3.14 30.90 8.62
CA ASP A 644 -4.47 31.49 8.62
C ASP A 644 -5.57 30.51 9.03
N ASN A 645 -5.57 29.31 8.50
CA ASN A 645 -6.65 28.35 8.73
C ASN A 645 -6.44 27.49 9.97
N LEU A 646 -5.20 27.07 10.24
CA LEU A 646 -4.91 26.12 11.29
C LEU A 646 -4.37 26.76 12.57
N VAL A 647 -3.60 27.83 12.49
CA VAL A 647 -3.07 28.51 13.68
C VAL A 647 -3.99 29.62 14.17
N ILE A 648 -4.46 30.44 13.26
CA ILE A 648 -5.33 31.58 13.57
C ILE A 648 -6.78 31.14 13.63
N GLY A 649 -7.30 30.54 12.56
CA GLY A 649 -8.69 30.08 12.47
C GLY A 649 -9.68 31.17 12.89
N SER A 650 -10.59 30.79 13.78
CA SER A 650 -11.56 31.72 14.39
C SER A 650 -11.06 32.41 15.69
N ASN A 651 -9.79 32.17 16.08
CA ASN A 651 -9.24 32.71 17.31
C ASN A 651 -8.89 34.21 17.16
N LYS A 652 -9.73 35.08 17.68
CA LYS A 652 -9.57 36.54 17.62
C LYS A 652 -8.25 37.02 18.26
N ARG A 653 -7.81 36.43 19.38
CA ARG A 653 -6.53 36.79 20.02
C ARG A 653 -5.34 36.45 19.11
N ALA A 654 -5.37 35.27 18.51
CA ALA A 654 -4.32 34.87 17.58
C ALA A 654 -4.25 35.78 16.36
N ARG A 655 -5.39 36.19 15.80
CA ARG A 655 -5.46 37.19 14.73
C ARG A 655 -4.84 38.51 15.18
N THR A 656 -5.26 39.04 16.31
CA THR A 656 -4.69 40.29 16.90
C THR A 656 -3.16 40.22 17.05
N VAL A 657 -2.65 39.08 17.50
CA VAL A 657 -1.20 38.89 17.64
C VAL A 657 -0.48 38.86 16.28
N LEU A 658 -1.03 38.18 15.29
CA LEU A 658 -0.44 38.16 13.95
C LEU A 658 -0.46 39.56 13.32
N ASP A 659 -1.57 40.28 13.44
CA ASP A 659 -1.73 41.65 12.94
C ASP A 659 -0.73 42.59 13.62
N TYR A 660 -0.54 42.44 14.95
CA TYR A 660 0.50 43.16 15.68
C TYR A 660 1.91 42.88 15.17
N LEU A 661 2.26 41.61 14.96
CA LEU A 661 3.56 41.22 14.43
C LEU A 661 3.81 41.74 12.99
N GLN A 662 2.76 41.87 12.21
CA GLN A 662 2.82 42.50 10.88
C GLN A 662 2.96 44.02 10.98
N ASP A 663 2.24 44.66 11.89
CA ASP A 663 2.28 46.12 12.14
C ASP A 663 3.69 46.56 12.56
N ILE A 664 4.35 45.84 13.46
CA ILE A 664 5.72 46.13 13.88
C ILE A 664 6.79 45.63 12.90
N GLY A 665 6.39 45.08 11.73
CA GLY A 665 7.29 44.62 10.68
C GLY A 665 8.07 43.33 10.97
N CYS A 666 7.82 42.67 12.10
CA CYS A 666 8.46 41.40 12.43
C CYS A 666 8.00 40.26 11.50
N VAL A 667 6.75 40.31 10.99
CA VAL A 667 6.20 39.31 10.09
C VAL A 667 5.77 39.97 8.78
N LYS A 668 6.15 39.37 7.65
CA LYS A 668 5.76 39.82 6.30
C LYS A 668 5.13 38.68 5.54
N LEU A 669 4.08 38.98 4.77
CA LEU A 669 3.49 38.01 3.84
C LEU A 669 4.17 38.17 2.47
N ALA A 670 4.81 37.10 1.99
CA ALA A 670 5.46 37.05 0.69
C ALA A 670 5.20 35.69 0.02
N ARG A 671 4.69 35.69 -1.23
CA ARG A 671 4.44 34.48 -2.04
C ARG A 671 3.74 33.35 -1.30
N SER A 672 2.65 33.64 -0.62
CA SER A 672 1.88 32.68 0.21
C SER A 672 2.63 32.10 1.42
N MET A 673 3.68 32.78 1.88
CA MET A 673 4.43 32.46 3.08
C MET A 673 4.42 33.67 4.03
N TYR A 674 4.18 33.43 5.32
CA TYR A 674 4.56 34.39 6.35
C TYR A 674 6.03 34.18 6.66
N LEU A 675 6.81 35.27 6.59
CA LEU A 675 8.23 35.32 6.89
C LEU A 675 8.42 36.08 8.20
N LEU A 676 9.12 35.50 9.16
CA LEU A 676 9.52 36.12 10.41
C LEU A 676 10.96 36.61 10.24
N ASP A 677 11.13 37.93 10.27
CA ASP A 677 12.46 38.56 10.31
C ASP A 677 13.07 38.36 11.69
N LEU A 678 14.08 37.51 11.77
CA LEU A 678 14.75 37.17 13.03
C LEU A 678 15.54 38.36 13.62
N ALA A 679 15.98 39.32 12.80
CA ALA A 679 16.66 40.52 13.28
C ALA A 679 15.66 41.45 13.99
N SER A 680 14.55 41.80 13.31
CA SER A 680 13.47 42.58 13.94
C SER A 680 12.85 41.89 15.12
N PHE A 681 12.76 40.55 15.11
CA PHE A 681 12.28 39.79 16.24
C PHE A 681 13.23 39.86 17.45
N ALA A 682 14.54 39.84 17.22
CA ALA A 682 15.54 39.97 18.32
C ALA A 682 15.47 41.34 19.00
N GLU A 683 15.06 42.41 18.30
CA GLU A 683 14.85 43.75 18.86
C GLU A 683 13.75 43.79 19.92
N LEU A 684 12.83 42.81 19.92
CA LEU A 684 11.83 42.67 21.00
C LEU A 684 12.44 42.22 22.35
N GLY A 685 13.74 41.95 22.38
CA GLY A 685 14.46 41.57 23.59
C GLY A 685 14.15 40.15 24.09
N ILE A 686 13.54 39.30 23.25
CA ILE A 686 13.24 37.92 23.55
C ILE A 686 13.72 36.99 22.44
N SER A 687 14.40 35.93 22.80
CA SER A 687 14.82 34.92 21.84
C SER A 687 13.75 33.81 21.67
N ARG A 688 13.76 33.13 20.55
CA ARG A 688 12.87 31.98 20.32
C ARG A 688 13.12 30.82 21.33
N SER A 689 14.36 30.70 21.84
CA SER A 689 14.67 29.73 22.89
C SER A 689 14.00 30.10 24.20
N GLN A 690 14.00 31.41 24.57
CA GLN A 690 13.30 31.88 25.76
C GLN A 690 11.78 31.76 25.68
N LEU A 691 11.21 31.82 24.46
CA LEU A 691 9.78 31.54 24.25
C LEU A 691 9.40 30.09 24.55
N ARG A 692 10.35 29.18 24.62
CA ARG A 692 10.09 27.79 25.02
C ARG A 692 9.90 27.68 26.52
N ASP A 693 10.50 28.57 27.28
CA ASP A 693 10.25 28.70 28.73
C ASP A 693 8.98 29.52 28.98
N LEU A 694 8.17 29.08 29.92
CA LEU A 694 6.90 29.74 30.27
C LEU A 694 7.06 30.92 31.21
N GLU A 695 8.28 31.22 31.60
CA GLU A 695 8.54 32.35 32.47
C GLU A 695 8.27 33.66 31.73
N MET A 696 7.48 34.51 32.38
CA MET A 696 7.21 35.87 31.94
C MET A 696 8.39 36.74 32.30
N THR A 697 9.39 36.78 31.42
CA THR A 697 10.52 37.75 31.52
C THR A 697 10.03 39.18 31.41
N ASP A 698 10.82 40.16 31.76
CA ASP A 698 10.46 41.57 31.61
C ASP A 698 10.16 41.93 30.16
N ALA A 699 10.91 41.34 29.19
CA ALA A 699 10.64 41.46 27.76
C ALA A 699 9.29 40.86 27.40
N ALA A 700 8.95 39.66 27.88
CA ALA A 700 7.66 39.03 27.67
C ALA A 700 6.49 39.87 28.24
N GLN A 701 6.70 40.49 29.39
CA GLN A 701 5.73 41.42 29.99
C GLN A 701 5.55 42.70 29.16
N ALA A 702 6.64 43.23 28.61
CA ALA A 702 6.60 44.39 27.70
C ALA A 702 5.80 44.05 26.42
N ILE A 703 6.18 42.99 25.74
CA ILE A 703 5.49 42.53 24.53
C ILE A 703 3.99 42.31 24.78
N SER A 704 3.63 41.66 25.89
CA SER A 704 2.22 41.39 26.21
C SER A 704 1.43 42.69 26.49
N ARG A 705 2.07 43.72 27.01
CA ARG A 705 1.46 45.05 27.21
C ARG A 705 1.24 45.73 25.86
N ASP A 706 2.23 45.65 24.96
CA ASP A 706 2.16 46.27 23.63
C ASP A 706 1.09 45.64 22.78
N ILE A 707 0.99 44.30 22.76
CA ILE A 707 -0.08 43.57 22.10
C ILE A 707 -1.47 43.95 22.67
N LEU A 708 -1.61 44.05 23.97
CA LEU A 708 -2.88 44.47 24.58
C LEU A 708 -3.22 45.93 24.24
N ALA A 709 -2.23 46.80 24.17
CA ALA A 709 -2.42 48.19 23.75
C ALA A 709 -2.83 48.27 22.27
N PHE A 710 -2.21 47.44 21.41
CA PHE A 710 -2.60 47.30 20.01
C PHE A 710 -4.05 46.80 19.88
N ALA A 711 -4.41 45.74 20.61
CA ALA A 711 -5.76 45.19 20.62
C ALA A 711 -6.84 46.20 21.04
N LYS A 712 -6.52 47.14 21.93
CA LYS A 712 -7.43 48.19 22.37
C LYS A 712 -7.54 49.37 21.39
N ARG A 713 -6.62 49.47 20.39
CA ARG A 713 -6.64 50.48 19.31
C ARG A 713 -7.31 50.00 18.04
N ALA A 714 -7.34 48.67 17.80
CA ALA A 714 -8.02 48.11 16.64
C ALA A 714 -9.54 48.30 16.81
N PRO A 715 -10.26 48.77 15.77
CA PRO A 715 -11.69 49.07 15.82
C PRO A 715 -12.56 47.83 16.00
#